data_51080bb0fe5fcba7b5925d41ad4bf4d7
#
_entry.id   51080bb0fe5fcba7b5925d41ad4bf4d7
#
_cell.length_a   1.000
_cell.length_b   1.000
_cell.length_c   1.000
_cell.angle_alpha   90.00
_cell.angle_beta   90.00
_cell.angle_gamma   90.00
#
_symmetry.space_group_name_H-M   'P 1'
#
loop_
_entity.id
_entity.type
_entity.pdbx_description
1 polymer ?
#
loop_
_entity_poly.entity_id
_entity_poly.type
_entity_poly.pdbx_seq_one_letter_code
_entity_poly.pdbx_strand_id
1 'polypeptide(L)'
;MSMAYTDMAKKALKIANQTSKQMKHMYVGTEHILIGLVKEGEGVAASILGSFSIDEAQLTQLVEELIAPNSDIAVMDREGYTPKTLDVLRGAETIAETYKSDGIGTEHILLSILQRRDCVAYKLLSTLGVNMQKMFVDTLTAMGIDKEAFSDLFRKGDAKDGQQSLISNFSRDLTELAREGKLDPTIGRVDEIHRAIQILSRRGKNNPCLIGEPGVGKTAIVEGLASLIESGNVPETIKDKKILNLDLSSIVAGTKYRGEFEDRIKRIIREVTEMGNIILFVDEIHTIIGAGGAEGALDASNILKPSLARGEIQLIGATTIEEYRKYIEKDAALERRFQPIRVEEPTEKQAVEILNGIKHKYEEHHNVIITKEAVEAAVNLANRYINDRFLPDKAIDILDEASAKAKLATIKVDSGFEEIEKEITKVSKDFEQALIDEDMDLASKLKARKKELTEELAKKEKRKSSRKDKVVTITETDIAEMVSEWTKIPLSKLEEKESARLENMGKVLHKRVIGQDEAVQAVVRAVKRGRVGLKDPHRPIGSFLFLGPTGVGKTELSKALAEALFNDEKSLIRVDMSEYMEKHSVSKIIGAPPGYVGHEEGGQLSEKVRRNPYSVILFDEIEKAHPDVFNILLQVLDDGHITDSQGRKVDFKNTIIIMTSNAGAQQIIEPKLLGFASKADAKRDHEVMKNAVMEEVKRLFKPEFLNRIDETIVFHALNADEMKAIVSLQTKILCDRADEKLKIKLTVSSAVKDYIVKKAFDQKYGARPLKRMIQTSLEDALAEEILLGHAKTGDTVTVGLKKEKIVFHVKK
;
A
#
# COMPACT_ATOMS: atom_id res chain seq x y z
N MET A 1 25.31 -44.63 -30.34
CA MET A 1 24.34 -45.78 -30.33
C MET A 1 23.75 -45.77 -28.94
N SER A 2 22.45 -45.72 -28.77
CA SER A 2 21.82 -45.85 -27.44
C SER A 2 22.13 -47.22 -26.84
N MET A 3 22.59 -47.23 -25.61
CA MET A 3 22.93 -48.43 -24.89
C MET A 3 21.71 -49.32 -24.67
N ALA A 4 21.79 -50.64 -24.83
CA ALA A 4 20.63 -51.51 -24.66
C ALA A 4 20.36 -51.79 -23.18
N TYR A 5 19.08 -51.84 -22.79
CA TYR A 5 18.68 -52.26 -21.44
C TYR A 5 18.91 -53.75 -21.22
N THR A 6 19.38 -54.12 -20.04
CA THR A 6 19.47 -55.54 -19.62
C THR A 6 18.05 -56.15 -19.53
N ASP A 7 17.96 -57.50 -19.58
CA ASP A 7 16.68 -58.16 -19.57
C ASP A 7 15.91 -57.91 -18.24
N MET A 8 16.61 -57.76 -17.12
CA MET A 8 16.05 -57.41 -15.84
C MET A 8 15.51 -55.97 -15.85
N ALA A 9 16.25 -55.00 -16.41
CA ALA A 9 15.78 -53.62 -16.56
C ALA A 9 14.55 -53.53 -17.48
N LYS A 10 14.51 -54.27 -18.59
CA LYS A 10 13.32 -54.33 -19.46
C LYS A 10 12.14 -54.92 -18.74
N LYS A 11 12.33 -55.95 -17.91
CA LYS A 11 11.29 -56.58 -17.09
C LYS A 11 10.75 -55.56 -16.08
N ALA A 12 11.60 -54.84 -15.36
CA ALA A 12 11.22 -53.79 -14.42
C ALA A 12 10.41 -52.66 -15.09
N LEU A 13 10.84 -52.18 -16.27
CA LEU A 13 10.09 -51.12 -17.02
C LEU A 13 8.74 -51.65 -17.53
N LYS A 14 8.66 -52.92 -17.94
CA LYS A 14 7.39 -53.55 -18.35
C LYS A 14 6.42 -53.64 -17.15
N ILE A 15 6.91 -54.04 -15.97
CA ILE A 15 6.13 -54.05 -14.73
C ILE A 15 5.69 -52.64 -14.37
N ALA A 16 6.54 -51.62 -14.44
CA ALA A 16 6.18 -50.24 -14.20
C ALA A 16 5.00 -49.78 -15.07
N ASN A 17 5.02 -50.13 -16.37
CA ASN A 17 3.91 -49.84 -17.27
C ASN A 17 2.63 -50.59 -16.93
N GLN A 18 2.74 -51.85 -16.50
CA GLN A 18 1.58 -52.59 -16.03
C GLN A 18 1.00 -52.03 -14.73
N THR A 19 1.85 -51.62 -13.80
CA THR A 19 1.42 -51.02 -12.50
C THR A 19 0.72 -49.69 -12.72
N SER A 20 1.25 -48.84 -13.63
CA SER A 20 0.58 -47.56 -14.01
C SER A 20 -0.85 -47.82 -14.50
N LYS A 21 -1.05 -48.85 -15.38
CA LYS A 21 -2.36 -49.22 -15.89
C LYS A 21 -3.28 -49.77 -14.79
N GLN A 22 -2.77 -50.59 -13.85
CA GLN A 22 -3.53 -51.13 -12.73
C GLN A 22 -4.00 -50.00 -11.82
N MET A 23 -3.17 -49.00 -11.56
CA MET A 23 -3.50 -47.82 -10.77
C MET A 23 -4.36 -46.79 -11.53
N LYS A 24 -4.73 -47.07 -12.80
CA LYS A 24 -5.50 -46.18 -13.68
C LYS A 24 -4.84 -44.82 -13.91
N HIS A 25 -3.51 -44.76 -13.86
CA HIS A 25 -2.75 -43.57 -14.23
C HIS A 25 -2.56 -43.55 -15.74
N MET A 26 -2.69 -42.36 -16.37
CA MET A 26 -2.51 -42.17 -17.82
C MET A 26 -1.03 -42.05 -18.22
N TYR A 27 -0.10 -42.14 -17.27
CA TYR A 27 1.32 -41.93 -17.46
C TYR A 27 2.14 -42.92 -16.63
N VAL A 28 3.41 -43.11 -17.05
CA VAL A 28 4.41 -43.88 -16.30
C VAL A 28 5.37 -42.89 -15.63
N GLY A 29 5.23 -42.66 -14.35
CA GLY A 29 6.06 -41.79 -13.54
C GLY A 29 7.21 -42.53 -12.86
N THR A 30 8.12 -41.82 -12.20
CA THR A 30 9.28 -42.39 -11.48
C THR A 30 8.83 -43.29 -10.32
N GLU A 31 7.68 -43.05 -9.73
CA GLU A 31 7.04 -43.89 -8.73
C GLU A 31 6.71 -45.28 -9.26
N HIS A 32 6.19 -45.36 -10.47
CA HIS A 32 5.90 -46.64 -11.11
C HIS A 32 7.19 -47.42 -11.45
N ILE A 33 8.25 -46.70 -11.84
CA ILE A 33 9.57 -47.34 -12.05
C ILE A 33 10.10 -47.90 -10.74
N LEU A 34 9.98 -47.17 -9.63
CA LEU A 34 10.46 -47.68 -8.34
C LEU A 34 9.69 -48.95 -7.92
N ILE A 35 8.36 -48.99 -8.08
CA ILE A 35 7.57 -50.19 -7.84
C ILE A 35 8.01 -51.32 -8.80
N GLY A 36 8.26 -50.99 -10.06
CA GLY A 36 8.73 -51.96 -11.04
C GLY A 36 10.09 -52.58 -10.69
N LEU A 37 11.00 -51.75 -10.10
CA LEU A 37 12.29 -52.26 -9.60
C LEU A 37 12.16 -53.22 -8.40
N VAL A 38 11.24 -52.93 -7.48
CA VAL A 38 10.98 -53.79 -6.32
C VAL A 38 10.32 -55.10 -6.76
N LYS A 39 9.32 -55.05 -7.63
CA LYS A 39 8.51 -56.19 -8.07
C LYS A 39 9.23 -57.11 -9.03
N GLU A 40 10.28 -56.61 -9.69
CA GLU A 40 11.12 -57.42 -10.57
C GLU A 40 11.81 -58.55 -9.81
N GLY A 41 12.29 -58.31 -8.58
CA GLY A 41 12.66 -59.30 -7.56
C GLY A 41 14.05 -59.96 -7.72
N GLU A 42 14.68 -59.99 -8.91
CA GLU A 42 15.93 -60.70 -9.19
C GLU A 42 17.11 -59.75 -9.45
N GLY A 43 16.86 -58.50 -9.81
CA GLY A 43 17.87 -57.48 -10.13
C GLY A 43 18.60 -56.94 -8.90
N VAL A 44 19.75 -56.29 -9.15
CA VAL A 44 20.56 -55.64 -8.09
C VAL A 44 19.75 -54.61 -7.32
N ALA A 45 18.94 -53.83 -8.01
CA ALA A 45 18.11 -52.81 -7.39
C ALA A 45 17.06 -53.44 -6.43
N ALA A 46 16.43 -54.54 -6.83
CA ALA A 46 15.46 -55.25 -5.99
C ALA A 46 16.12 -55.80 -4.72
N SER A 47 17.31 -56.36 -4.82
CA SER A 47 18.09 -56.89 -3.68
C SER A 47 18.42 -55.77 -2.67
N ILE A 48 18.84 -54.61 -3.19
CA ILE A 48 19.18 -53.45 -2.35
C ILE A 48 17.94 -52.87 -1.70
N LEU A 49 16.85 -52.63 -2.44
CA LEU A 49 15.60 -52.13 -1.92
C LEU A 49 15.02 -53.07 -0.83
N GLY A 50 15.12 -54.34 -1.06
CA GLY A 50 14.76 -55.40 -0.07
C GLY A 50 15.62 -55.33 1.20
N SER A 51 16.92 -55.02 1.11
CA SER A 51 17.81 -54.91 2.28
C SER A 51 17.43 -53.72 3.18
N PHE A 52 16.74 -52.70 2.63
CA PHE A 52 16.19 -51.56 3.34
C PHE A 52 14.72 -51.78 3.75
N SER A 53 14.22 -53.06 3.68
CA SER A 53 12.87 -53.43 4.06
C SER A 53 11.77 -52.71 3.28
N ILE A 54 12.02 -52.35 2.02
CA ILE A 54 11.06 -51.71 1.13
C ILE A 54 10.33 -52.81 0.35
N ASP A 55 9.05 -52.92 0.53
CA ASP A 55 8.23 -53.90 -0.19
C ASP A 55 7.21 -53.22 -1.14
N GLU A 56 6.65 -54.03 -2.04
CA GLU A 56 5.66 -53.59 -3.04
C GLU A 56 4.41 -53.02 -2.38
N ALA A 57 3.91 -53.61 -1.30
CA ALA A 57 2.66 -53.23 -0.68
C ALA A 57 2.73 -51.83 -0.03
N GLN A 58 3.86 -51.55 0.64
CA GLN A 58 4.12 -50.23 1.24
C GLN A 58 4.23 -49.15 0.19
N LEU A 59 4.96 -49.39 -0.91
CA LEU A 59 5.09 -48.37 -1.99
C LEU A 59 3.76 -48.14 -2.69
N THR A 60 3.01 -49.20 -2.97
CA THR A 60 1.72 -49.09 -3.64
C THR A 60 0.73 -48.30 -2.80
N GLN A 61 0.63 -48.56 -1.49
CA GLN A 61 -0.21 -47.82 -0.56
C GLN A 61 0.18 -46.33 -0.50
N LEU A 62 1.47 -46.03 -0.39
CA LEU A 62 1.97 -44.63 -0.38
C LEU A 62 1.68 -43.89 -1.69
N VAL A 63 1.76 -44.54 -2.84
CA VAL A 63 1.43 -43.94 -4.13
C VAL A 63 -0.06 -43.66 -4.22
N GLU A 64 -0.93 -44.55 -3.75
CA GLU A 64 -2.38 -44.36 -3.72
C GLU A 64 -2.79 -43.25 -2.76
N GLU A 65 -2.11 -43.10 -1.61
CA GLU A 65 -2.39 -42.02 -0.64
C GLU A 65 -1.89 -40.65 -1.08
N LEU A 66 -0.75 -40.54 -1.79
CA LEU A 66 -0.10 -39.28 -2.09
C LEU A 66 -0.37 -38.77 -3.50
N ILE A 67 -0.81 -39.64 -4.43
CA ILE A 67 -0.99 -39.28 -5.83
C ILE A 67 -2.45 -39.49 -6.22
N ALA A 68 -3.19 -38.39 -6.36
CA ALA A 68 -4.57 -38.44 -6.82
C ALA A 68 -4.66 -38.96 -8.29
N PRO A 69 -5.70 -39.73 -8.65
CA PRO A 69 -5.84 -40.38 -9.97
C PRO A 69 -6.01 -39.41 -11.15
N ASN A 70 -6.23 -38.12 -10.92
CA ASN A 70 -6.55 -37.11 -11.93
C ASN A 70 -5.81 -35.77 -11.72
N SER A 71 -4.47 -35.77 -11.70
CA SER A 71 -3.75 -34.51 -11.89
C SER A 71 -3.52 -34.28 -13.38
N ASP A 72 -4.00 -33.15 -13.92
CA ASP A 72 -3.71 -32.68 -15.28
C ASP A 72 -2.21 -32.56 -15.51
N ILE A 73 -1.59 -33.62 -16.02
CA ILE A 73 -0.17 -33.61 -16.39
C ILE A 73 -0.12 -33.30 -17.88
N ALA A 74 0.16 -32.07 -18.18
CA ALA A 74 0.48 -31.61 -19.53
C ALA A 74 1.81 -32.20 -19.97
N VAL A 75 1.85 -32.77 -21.16
CA VAL A 75 2.99 -33.29 -21.91
C VAL A 75 3.45 -34.72 -21.55
N MET A 76 2.92 -35.66 -22.26
CA MET A 76 3.43 -37.03 -22.37
C MET A 76 4.22 -37.17 -23.66
N ASP A 77 5.24 -38.03 -23.64
CA ASP A 77 5.86 -38.52 -24.87
C ASP A 77 4.99 -39.58 -25.56
N ARG A 78 5.47 -40.09 -26.71
CA ARG A 78 4.78 -41.15 -27.50
C ARG A 78 4.64 -42.47 -26.72
N GLU A 79 5.47 -42.70 -25.68
CA GLU A 79 5.50 -43.91 -24.87
C GLU A 79 4.75 -43.77 -23.55
N GLY A 80 4.24 -42.57 -23.22
CA GLY A 80 3.46 -42.28 -22.02
C GLY A 80 4.33 -42.05 -20.76
N TYR A 81 5.61 -41.78 -20.88
CA TYR A 81 6.51 -41.45 -19.79
C TYR A 81 6.42 -39.96 -19.41
N THR A 82 6.56 -39.68 -18.13
CA THR A 82 6.66 -38.25 -17.69
C THR A 82 8.05 -37.68 -18.04
N PRO A 83 8.18 -36.34 -18.23
CA PRO A 83 9.49 -35.73 -18.49
C PRO A 83 10.57 -36.14 -17.47
N LYS A 84 10.20 -36.20 -16.18
CA LYS A 84 11.13 -36.62 -15.10
C LYS A 84 11.51 -38.10 -15.19
N THR A 85 10.62 -38.94 -15.67
CA THR A 85 10.91 -40.35 -15.93
C THR A 85 11.94 -40.50 -17.07
N LEU A 86 11.77 -39.75 -18.16
CA LEU A 86 12.71 -39.71 -19.25
C LEU A 86 14.10 -39.21 -18.81
N ASP A 87 14.12 -38.23 -17.93
CA ASP A 87 15.38 -37.72 -17.38
C ASP A 87 16.08 -38.74 -16.48
N VAL A 88 15.33 -39.54 -15.70
CA VAL A 88 15.89 -40.66 -14.92
C VAL A 88 16.46 -41.73 -15.83
N LEU A 89 15.75 -42.10 -16.89
CA LEU A 89 16.25 -43.12 -17.86
C LEU A 89 17.49 -42.65 -18.61
N ARG A 90 17.55 -41.39 -19.02
CA ARG A 90 18.78 -40.79 -19.63
C ARG A 90 19.94 -40.77 -18.63
N GLY A 91 19.66 -40.40 -17.38
CA GLY A 91 20.62 -40.44 -16.30
C GLY A 91 21.19 -41.84 -16.09
N ALA A 92 20.35 -42.90 -16.16
CA ALA A 92 20.77 -44.28 -16.06
C ALA A 92 21.70 -44.69 -17.23
N GLU A 93 21.43 -44.20 -18.46
CA GLU A 93 22.30 -44.41 -19.63
C GLU A 93 23.68 -43.79 -19.40
N THR A 94 23.73 -42.54 -18.95
CA THR A 94 24.96 -41.82 -18.63
C THR A 94 25.76 -42.53 -17.52
N ILE A 95 25.10 -43.07 -16.52
CA ILE A 95 25.73 -43.84 -15.43
C ILE A 95 26.34 -45.13 -15.98
N ALA A 96 25.59 -45.89 -16.81
CA ALA A 96 26.08 -47.12 -17.43
C ALA A 96 27.28 -46.85 -18.32
N GLU A 97 27.30 -45.78 -19.11
CA GLU A 97 28.45 -45.36 -19.92
C GLU A 97 29.67 -45.00 -19.05
N THR A 98 29.45 -44.27 -17.96
CA THR A 98 30.51 -43.82 -17.04
C THR A 98 31.24 -45.04 -16.43
N TYR A 99 30.48 -46.05 -16.05
CA TYR A 99 31.03 -47.26 -15.44
C TYR A 99 31.37 -48.37 -16.44
N LYS A 100 31.26 -48.11 -17.76
CA LYS A 100 31.59 -49.04 -18.87
C LYS A 100 30.86 -50.36 -18.73
N SER A 101 29.59 -50.35 -18.33
CA SER A 101 28.73 -51.53 -18.22
C SER A 101 28.31 -52.00 -19.62
N ASP A 102 28.04 -53.28 -19.80
CA ASP A 102 27.61 -53.86 -21.07
C ASP A 102 26.17 -53.50 -21.48
N GLY A 103 25.41 -52.93 -20.55
CA GLY A 103 24.01 -52.47 -20.75
C GLY A 103 23.47 -51.70 -19.55
N ILE A 104 22.30 -51.05 -19.74
CA ILE A 104 21.61 -50.32 -18.68
C ILE A 104 20.90 -51.33 -17.78
N GLY A 105 21.42 -51.58 -16.57
CA GLY A 105 20.86 -52.43 -15.56
C GLY A 105 19.89 -51.74 -14.59
N THR A 106 19.26 -52.53 -13.71
CA THR A 106 18.34 -52.03 -12.65
C THR A 106 19.06 -51.12 -11.65
N GLU A 107 20.34 -51.41 -11.35
CA GLU A 107 21.21 -50.63 -10.49
C GLU A 107 21.48 -49.23 -11.05
N HIS A 108 21.67 -49.08 -12.37
CA HIS A 108 21.85 -47.76 -12.99
C HIS A 108 20.60 -46.90 -12.90
N ILE A 109 19.41 -47.54 -13.04
CA ILE A 109 18.12 -46.84 -12.87
C ILE A 109 17.94 -46.40 -11.41
N LEU A 110 18.26 -47.26 -10.45
CA LEU A 110 18.18 -46.95 -9.02
C LEU A 110 19.16 -45.81 -8.66
N LEU A 111 20.40 -45.85 -9.10
CA LEU A 111 21.39 -44.78 -8.91
C LEU A 111 20.91 -43.46 -9.49
N SER A 112 20.32 -43.48 -10.69
CA SER A 112 19.76 -42.27 -11.31
C SER A 112 18.59 -41.69 -10.50
N ILE A 113 17.73 -42.53 -9.92
CA ILE A 113 16.67 -42.08 -9.00
C ILE A 113 17.28 -41.43 -7.74
N LEU A 114 18.26 -42.05 -7.13
CA LEU A 114 18.90 -41.57 -5.91
C LEU A 114 19.67 -40.28 -6.09
N GLN A 115 20.18 -39.99 -7.32
CA GLN A 115 20.83 -38.72 -7.65
C GLN A 115 19.85 -37.55 -7.87
N ARG A 116 18.56 -37.82 -8.15
CA ARG A 116 17.56 -36.80 -8.50
C ARG A 116 16.59 -36.57 -7.37
N ARG A 117 16.87 -35.60 -6.50
CA ARG A 117 16.04 -35.25 -5.33
C ARG A 117 14.64 -34.73 -5.68
N ASP A 118 14.45 -34.28 -6.90
CA ASP A 118 13.21 -33.67 -7.39
C ASP A 118 12.21 -34.66 -7.97
N CYS A 119 12.54 -35.96 -8.09
CA CYS A 119 11.64 -36.99 -8.60
C CYS A 119 10.76 -37.57 -7.48
N VAL A 120 9.59 -38.10 -7.88
CA VAL A 120 8.60 -38.68 -6.94
C VAL A 120 9.16 -39.92 -6.24
N ALA A 121 9.86 -40.78 -6.97
CA ALA A 121 10.49 -41.97 -6.41
C ALA A 121 11.46 -41.64 -5.26
N TYR A 122 12.28 -40.59 -5.41
CA TYR A 122 13.19 -40.16 -4.33
C TYR A 122 12.41 -39.69 -3.11
N LYS A 123 11.32 -38.93 -3.30
CA LYS A 123 10.48 -38.44 -2.20
C LYS A 123 9.80 -39.59 -1.46
N LEU A 124 9.30 -40.59 -2.18
CA LEU A 124 8.70 -41.80 -1.56
C LEU A 124 9.73 -42.54 -0.70
N LEU A 125 10.96 -42.78 -1.20
CA LEU A 125 12.02 -43.36 -0.41
C LEU A 125 12.39 -42.54 0.83
N SER A 126 12.41 -41.23 0.69
CA SER A 126 12.64 -40.30 1.81
C SER A 126 11.54 -40.34 2.87
N THR A 127 10.27 -40.47 2.46
CA THR A 127 9.11 -40.57 3.36
C THR A 127 9.14 -41.88 4.15
N LEU A 128 9.67 -42.95 3.57
CA LEU A 128 9.90 -44.24 4.25
C LEU A 128 11.11 -44.19 5.22
N GLY A 129 11.77 -43.04 5.38
CA GLY A 129 12.89 -42.89 6.31
C GLY A 129 14.18 -43.59 5.87
N VAL A 130 14.33 -43.88 4.58
CA VAL A 130 15.48 -44.60 4.04
C VAL A 130 16.70 -43.70 4.04
N ASN A 131 17.86 -44.21 4.50
CA ASN A 131 19.11 -43.50 4.39
C ASN A 131 19.62 -43.57 2.95
N MET A 132 19.33 -42.50 2.16
CA MET A 132 19.66 -42.42 0.73
C MET A 132 21.17 -42.57 0.44
N GLN A 133 22.02 -42.00 1.33
CA GLN A 133 23.47 -42.09 1.17
C GLN A 133 23.94 -43.53 1.33
N LYS A 134 23.42 -44.24 2.34
CA LYS A 134 23.76 -45.63 2.54
C LYS A 134 23.27 -46.49 1.38
N MET A 135 22.05 -46.29 0.90
CA MET A 135 21.49 -47.00 -0.25
C MET A 135 22.33 -46.79 -1.52
N PHE A 136 22.74 -45.54 -1.75
CA PHE A 136 23.60 -45.20 -2.89
C PHE A 136 24.96 -45.91 -2.82
N VAL A 137 25.60 -45.95 -1.62
CA VAL A 137 26.86 -46.66 -1.37
C VAL A 137 26.70 -48.15 -1.59
N ASP A 138 25.64 -48.73 -1.05
CA ASP A 138 25.39 -50.17 -1.15
C ASP A 138 25.14 -50.55 -2.61
N THR A 139 24.48 -49.69 -3.39
CA THR A 139 24.28 -49.92 -4.85
C THR A 139 25.60 -49.89 -5.62
N LEU A 140 26.49 -48.94 -5.36
CA LEU A 140 27.82 -48.88 -6.00
C LEU A 140 28.69 -50.06 -5.59
N THR A 141 28.65 -50.47 -4.33
CA THR A 141 29.40 -51.64 -3.84
C THR A 141 28.91 -52.93 -4.53
N ALA A 142 27.60 -53.05 -4.74
CA ALA A 142 27.02 -54.19 -5.47
C ALA A 142 27.46 -54.26 -6.96
N MET A 143 27.79 -53.09 -7.53
CA MET A 143 28.37 -53.00 -8.88
C MET A 143 29.88 -53.27 -8.93
N GLY A 144 30.56 -53.58 -7.82
CA GLY A 144 31.98 -53.86 -7.73
C GLY A 144 32.89 -52.61 -7.75
N ILE A 145 32.38 -51.46 -7.41
CA ILE A 145 33.13 -50.18 -7.42
C ILE A 145 33.72 -49.93 -6.02
N ASP A 146 35.06 -49.74 -5.97
CA ASP A 146 35.80 -49.61 -4.73
C ASP A 146 35.49 -48.33 -3.94
N LYS A 147 35.48 -48.42 -2.61
CA LYS A 147 35.13 -47.32 -1.69
C LYS A 147 36.01 -46.06 -1.78
N GLU A 148 37.24 -46.21 -2.27
CA GLU A 148 38.19 -45.09 -2.39
C GLU A 148 37.93 -44.18 -3.60
N ALA A 149 37.32 -44.71 -4.66
CA ALA A 149 36.84 -43.87 -5.77
C ALA A 149 35.63 -42.96 -5.40
N PHE A 150 35.14 -43.13 -4.23
CA PHE A 150 33.89 -42.61 -3.70
C PHE A 150 33.95 -41.14 -3.25
N SER A 151 35.08 -40.75 -2.62
CA SER A 151 35.27 -39.38 -2.14
C SER A 151 35.31 -38.33 -3.28
N ASP A 152 35.79 -38.76 -4.47
CA ASP A 152 35.93 -37.91 -5.64
C ASP A 152 34.61 -37.79 -6.45
N LEU A 153 33.74 -38.79 -6.37
CA LEU A 153 32.43 -38.76 -7.05
C LEU A 153 31.38 -37.94 -6.30
N PHE A 154 31.41 -38.01 -4.97
CA PHE A 154 30.60 -37.06 -4.16
C PHE A 154 31.14 -35.65 -4.28
N ARG A 155 32.46 -35.44 -4.42
CA ARG A 155 33.05 -34.14 -4.72
C ARG A 155 32.78 -33.66 -6.15
N LYS A 156 32.68 -34.57 -7.16
CA LYS A 156 32.39 -34.19 -8.56
C LYS A 156 30.91 -34.09 -8.89
N GLY A 157 30.02 -34.80 -8.20
CA GLY A 157 28.55 -34.63 -8.27
C GLY A 157 28.08 -33.32 -7.66
N ASP A 158 28.71 -32.88 -6.59
CA ASP A 158 28.49 -31.57 -5.95
C ASP A 158 29.19 -30.41 -6.70
N ALA A 159 30.03 -30.66 -7.68
CA ALA A 159 30.77 -29.63 -8.44
C ALA A 159 30.13 -29.26 -9.78
N LYS A 160 29.00 -29.84 -10.19
CA LYS A 160 28.23 -29.40 -11.38
C LYS A 160 26.75 -29.10 -11.17
N ASP A 161 26.15 -29.61 -10.09
CA ASP A 161 25.00 -28.97 -9.44
C ASP A 161 25.56 -28.52 -8.09
N GLY A 162 25.91 -27.23 -8.00
CA GLY A 162 26.59 -26.68 -6.87
C GLY A 162 25.96 -27.17 -5.57
N GLN A 163 26.77 -27.48 -4.57
CA GLN A 163 26.46 -27.02 -3.27
C GLN A 163 25.93 -25.61 -3.50
N GLN A 164 24.63 -25.45 -3.66
CA GLN A 164 24.01 -24.18 -3.38
C GLN A 164 24.42 -23.91 -1.94
N SER A 165 25.51 -23.16 -1.82
CA SER A 165 25.98 -22.69 -0.55
C SER A 165 24.74 -22.23 0.20
N LEU A 166 24.62 -22.60 1.45
CA LEU A 166 23.41 -22.25 2.21
C LEU A 166 23.13 -20.76 2.06
N ILE A 167 24.21 -19.99 1.93
CA ILE A 167 24.14 -18.55 1.66
C ILE A 167 23.48 -18.22 0.32
N SER A 168 23.70 -19.01 -0.76
CA SER A 168 23.08 -18.73 -2.07
C SER A 168 21.56 -18.99 -2.09
N ASN A 169 21.06 -19.83 -1.17
CA ASN A 169 19.61 -20.05 -1.00
C ASN A 169 18.92 -18.91 -0.24
N PHE A 170 19.64 -18.16 0.58
CA PHE A 170 19.12 -17.11 1.45
C PHE A 170 19.69 -15.72 1.12
N SER A 171 20.44 -15.57 0.05
CA SER A 171 21.01 -14.31 -0.39
C SER A 171 20.92 -14.12 -1.89
N ARG A 172 20.95 -12.85 -2.30
CA ARG A 172 20.98 -12.43 -3.70
C ARG A 172 22.34 -11.77 -3.97
N ASP A 173 23.09 -12.24 -4.95
CA ASP A 173 24.39 -11.66 -5.33
C ASP A 173 24.18 -10.37 -6.15
N LEU A 174 24.38 -9.20 -5.51
CA LEU A 174 24.24 -7.90 -6.16
C LEU A 174 25.36 -7.66 -7.18
N THR A 175 26.55 -8.21 -6.97
CA THR A 175 27.69 -8.06 -7.89
C THR A 175 27.44 -8.83 -9.18
N GLU A 176 26.82 -10.02 -9.10
CA GLU A 176 26.44 -10.80 -10.28
C GLU A 176 25.31 -10.10 -11.06
N LEU A 177 24.32 -9.54 -10.36
CA LEU A 177 23.26 -8.75 -10.99
C LEU A 177 23.78 -7.48 -11.66
N ALA A 178 24.82 -6.85 -11.09
CA ALA A 178 25.52 -5.73 -11.72
C ALA A 178 26.17 -6.15 -13.02
N ARG A 179 26.84 -7.31 -13.05
CA ARG A 179 27.45 -7.90 -14.24
C ARG A 179 26.44 -8.21 -15.34
N GLU A 180 25.25 -8.67 -14.94
CA GLU A 180 24.15 -8.95 -15.87
C GLU A 180 23.42 -7.66 -16.33
N GLY A 181 23.75 -6.49 -15.80
CA GLY A 181 23.09 -5.22 -16.12
C GLY A 181 21.64 -5.12 -15.60
N LYS A 182 21.28 -5.92 -14.60
CA LYS A 182 19.92 -5.96 -14.04
C LYS A 182 19.67 -4.95 -12.92
N LEU A 183 20.73 -4.33 -12.40
CA LEU A 183 20.60 -3.31 -11.36
C LEU A 183 20.17 -1.97 -11.96
N ASP A 184 19.54 -1.15 -11.11
CA ASP A 184 19.19 0.21 -11.49
C ASP A 184 20.41 1.13 -11.43
N PRO A 185 20.51 2.13 -12.32
CA PRO A 185 21.60 3.09 -12.27
C PRO A 185 21.48 3.95 -11.01
N THR A 186 22.53 4.01 -10.21
CA THR A 186 22.57 4.86 -9.02
C THR A 186 22.99 6.26 -9.39
N ILE A 187 22.10 7.22 -9.17
CA ILE A 187 22.29 8.63 -9.55
C ILE A 187 22.29 9.50 -8.29
N GLY A 188 23.22 10.46 -8.22
CA GLY A 188 23.24 11.48 -7.16
C GLY A 188 23.67 11.00 -5.77
N ARG A 189 24.25 9.79 -5.63
CA ARG A 189 24.69 9.17 -4.36
C ARG A 189 26.20 8.92 -4.28
N VAL A 190 26.97 9.69 -4.99
CA VAL A 190 28.43 9.51 -5.12
C VAL A 190 29.15 9.66 -3.78
N ASP A 191 28.77 10.64 -2.98
CA ASP A 191 29.40 10.92 -1.68
C ASP A 191 29.14 9.81 -0.66
N GLU A 192 27.92 9.29 -0.59
CA GLU A 192 27.56 8.21 0.30
C GLU A 192 28.24 6.90 -0.09
N ILE A 193 28.35 6.61 -1.39
CA ILE A 193 29.05 5.45 -1.90
C ILE A 193 30.55 5.57 -1.59
N HIS A 194 31.18 6.70 -1.87
CA HIS A 194 32.58 6.93 -1.53
C HIS A 194 32.83 6.80 -0.03
N ARG A 195 31.89 7.28 0.79
CA ARG A 195 31.98 7.12 2.25
C ARG A 195 31.87 5.66 2.67
N ALA A 196 31.00 4.88 2.03
CA ALA A 196 30.90 3.43 2.29
C ALA A 196 32.22 2.71 1.93
N ILE A 197 32.81 3.04 0.78
CA ILE A 197 34.11 2.52 0.32
C ILE A 197 35.21 2.85 1.37
N GLN A 198 35.28 4.10 1.82
CA GLN A 198 36.26 4.52 2.84
C GLN A 198 36.10 3.71 4.13
N ILE A 199 34.86 3.48 4.58
CA ILE A 199 34.59 2.73 5.81
C ILE A 199 34.97 1.27 5.62
N LEU A 200 34.58 0.62 4.53
CA LEU A 200 34.91 -0.76 4.22
C LEU A 200 36.43 -1.02 4.14
N SER A 201 37.22 0.00 3.74
CA SER A 201 38.67 -0.07 3.63
C SER A 201 39.40 0.15 4.96
N ARG A 202 38.70 0.45 6.08
CA ARG A 202 39.30 0.68 7.40
C ARG A 202 39.69 -0.63 8.08
N ARG A 203 40.67 -0.56 8.95
CA ARG A 203 41.10 -1.70 9.79
C ARG A 203 40.10 -2.00 10.93
N GLY A 204 39.38 -1.02 11.41
CA GLY A 204 38.36 -1.15 12.46
C GLY A 204 37.19 -0.21 12.22
N LYS A 205 36.01 -0.50 12.77
CA LYS A 205 34.76 0.16 12.43
C LYS A 205 34.53 0.14 10.91
N ASN A 206 34.77 -1.02 10.32
CA ASN A 206 34.73 -1.24 8.87
C ASN A 206 33.38 -1.74 8.34
N ASN A 207 32.33 -1.61 9.15
CA ASN A 207 30.95 -1.94 8.75
C ASN A 207 30.15 -0.66 8.60
N PRO A 208 29.85 -0.18 7.39
CA PRO A 208 28.98 0.97 7.20
C PRO A 208 27.53 0.61 7.55
N CYS A 209 26.83 1.55 8.18
CA CYS A 209 25.40 1.47 8.43
C CYS A 209 24.71 2.67 7.77
N LEU A 210 23.92 2.43 6.72
CA LEU A 210 23.14 3.45 6.04
C LEU A 210 21.92 3.78 6.89
N ILE A 211 21.85 5.02 7.39
CA ILE A 211 20.75 5.48 8.23
C ILE A 211 19.97 6.59 7.53
N GLY A 212 18.67 6.45 7.47
CA GLY A 212 17.79 7.42 6.82
C GLY A 212 16.35 6.96 6.81
N GLU A 213 15.46 7.85 6.42
CA GLU A 213 14.03 7.56 6.33
C GLU A 213 13.71 6.45 5.31
N PRO A 214 12.57 5.76 5.41
CA PRO A 214 12.13 4.78 4.41
C PRO A 214 11.98 5.46 3.03
N GLY A 215 12.38 4.76 1.95
CA GLY A 215 12.19 5.27 0.59
C GLY A 215 13.20 6.31 0.10
N VAL A 216 14.25 6.68 0.90
CA VAL A 216 15.29 7.64 0.46
C VAL A 216 16.36 7.02 -0.45
N GLY A 217 16.30 5.72 -0.73
CA GLY A 217 17.23 5.02 -1.62
C GLY A 217 18.46 4.43 -0.95
N LYS A 218 18.37 3.93 0.29
CA LYS A 218 19.48 3.26 0.99
C LYS A 218 19.99 2.04 0.24
N THR A 219 19.10 1.21 -0.27
CA THR A 219 19.43 -0.01 -1.04
C THR A 219 20.13 0.32 -2.35
N ALA A 220 19.70 1.40 -3.03
CA ALA A 220 20.32 1.86 -4.28
C ALA A 220 21.81 2.26 -4.11
N ILE A 221 22.22 2.73 -2.93
CA ILE A 221 23.63 3.03 -2.61
C ILE A 221 24.47 1.74 -2.63
N VAL A 222 23.94 0.66 -2.11
CA VAL A 222 24.63 -0.66 -2.08
C VAL A 222 24.66 -1.27 -3.48
N GLU A 223 23.61 -1.12 -4.28
CA GLU A 223 23.57 -1.53 -5.68
C GLU A 223 24.58 -0.74 -6.52
N GLY A 224 24.69 0.57 -6.27
CA GLY A 224 25.72 1.42 -6.89
C GLY A 224 27.14 1.01 -6.51
N LEU A 225 27.36 0.64 -5.23
CA LEU A 225 28.65 0.09 -4.79
C LEU A 225 28.96 -1.23 -5.48
N ALA A 226 27.99 -2.12 -5.64
CA ALA A 226 28.16 -3.38 -6.37
C ALA A 226 28.54 -3.14 -7.84
N SER A 227 27.91 -2.16 -8.49
CA SER A 227 28.24 -1.76 -9.87
C SER A 227 29.65 -1.16 -9.99
N LEU A 228 30.11 -0.41 -8.98
CA LEU A 228 31.49 0.12 -8.95
C LEU A 228 32.53 -0.98 -8.72
N ILE A 229 32.23 -1.99 -7.91
CA ILE A 229 33.10 -3.15 -7.71
C ILE A 229 33.26 -3.92 -9.02
N GLU A 230 32.17 -4.18 -9.72
CA GLU A 230 32.20 -4.90 -11.00
C GLU A 230 32.94 -4.11 -12.09
N SER A 231 32.77 -2.79 -12.16
CA SER A 231 33.51 -1.94 -13.10
C SER A 231 34.97 -1.74 -12.72
N GLY A 232 35.43 -2.22 -11.55
CA GLY A 232 36.80 -2.10 -11.06
C GLY A 232 37.19 -0.70 -10.58
N ASN A 233 36.22 0.23 -10.43
CA ASN A 233 36.43 1.61 -9.99
C ASN A 233 36.47 1.76 -8.46
N VAL A 234 37.13 0.82 -7.79
CA VAL A 234 37.24 0.75 -6.33
C VAL A 234 38.68 0.43 -5.93
N PRO A 235 39.08 0.74 -4.68
CA PRO A 235 40.40 0.37 -4.17
C PRO A 235 40.63 -1.15 -4.21
N GLU A 236 41.91 -1.56 -4.32
CA GLU A 236 42.30 -2.98 -4.36
C GLU A 236 41.78 -3.82 -3.19
N THR A 237 41.57 -3.18 -2.02
CA THR A 237 41.06 -3.84 -0.81
C THR A 237 39.65 -4.41 -0.92
N ILE A 238 38.85 -3.90 -1.86
CA ILE A 238 37.45 -4.32 -2.06
C ILE A 238 37.13 -4.77 -3.49
N LYS A 239 38.13 -4.73 -4.39
CA LYS A 239 37.99 -5.02 -5.82
C LYS A 239 37.48 -6.44 -6.10
N ASP A 240 37.94 -7.42 -5.30
CA ASP A 240 37.60 -8.84 -5.50
C ASP A 240 36.46 -9.28 -4.57
N LYS A 241 35.80 -8.33 -3.89
CA LYS A 241 34.69 -8.62 -2.97
C LYS A 241 33.38 -8.76 -3.74
N LYS A 242 32.51 -9.61 -3.21
CA LYS A 242 31.12 -9.81 -3.66
C LYS A 242 30.18 -9.25 -2.61
N ILE A 243 29.10 -8.57 -3.03
CA ILE A 243 28.06 -8.10 -2.13
C ILE A 243 26.86 -9.04 -2.23
N LEU A 244 26.57 -9.70 -1.11
CA LEU A 244 25.42 -10.59 -0.99
C LEU A 244 24.34 -9.94 -0.12
N ASN A 245 23.17 -9.68 -0.71
CA ASN A 245 22.00 -9.19 0.01
C ASN A 245 21.30 -10.36 0.71
N LEU A 246 21.30 -10.37 2.04
CA LEU A 246 20.77 -11.44 2.87
C LEU A 246 19.26 -11.26 3.09
N ASP A 247 18.46 -12.22 2.66
CA ASP A 247 17.02 -12.27 2.90
C ASP A 247 16.70 -12.90 4.26
N LEU A 248 16.46 -12.06 5.24
CA LEU A 248 16.14 -12.48 6.60
C LEU A 248 14.82 -13.21 6.70
N SER A 249 13.84 -12.81 5.91
CA SER A 249 12.51 -13.41 5.90
C SER A 249 12.58 -14.88 5.48
N SER A 250 13.38 -15.16 4.46
CA SER A 250 13.65 -16.53 4.00
C SER A 250 14.41 -17.38 5.01
N ILE A 251 15.31 -16.80 5.79
CA ILE A 251 16.05 -17.51 6.84
C ILE A 251 15.13 -17.96 7.99
N VAL A 252 14.18 -17.12 8.35
CA VAL A 252 13.16 -17.39 9.39
C VAL A 252 12.10 -18.35 8.90
N ALA A 253 11.75 -18.29 7.61
CA ALA A 253 10.70 -19.11 7.04
C ALA A 253 10.99 -20.61 7.21
N GLY A 254 10.00 -21.36 7.71
CA GLY A 254 10.09 -22.81 7.93
C GLY A 254 10.88 -23.25 9.17
N THR A 255 11.36 -22.32 10.02
CA THR A 255 11.93 -22.68 11.31
C THR A 255 10.80 -22.81 12.35
N LYS A 256 10.68 -23.98 12.98
CA LYS A 256 9.70 -24.22 14.07
C LYS A 256 10.27 -23.86 15.46
N TYR A 257 11.60 -23.87 15.60
CA TYR A 257 12.28 -23.64 16.85
C TYR A 257 13.39 -22.61 16.70
N ARG A 258 13.60 -21.81 17.75
CA ARG A 258 14.65 -20.78 17.83
C ARG A 258 16.06 -21.32 17.48
N GLY A 259 16.39 -22.53 17.92
CA GLY A 259 17.69 -23.15 17.64
C GLY A 259 17.96 -23.39 16.15
N GLU A 260 16.94 -23.67 15.34
CA GLU A 260 17.10 -23.90 13.89
C GLU A 260 17.52 -22.61 13.16
N PHE A 261 16.95 -21.48 13.55
CA PHE A 261 17.32 -20.16 13.04
C PHE A 261 18.76 -19.79 13.43
N GLU A 262 19.11 -20.00 14.71
CA GLU A 262 20.47 -19.73 15.20
C GLU A 262 21.50 -20.59 14.46
N ASP A 263 21.21 -21.85 14.21
CA ASP A 263 22.09 -22.75 13.49
C ASP A 263 22.24 -22.41 12.00
N ARG A 264 21.14 -21.93 11.34
CA ARG A 264 21.23 -21.41 9.96
C ARG A 264 22.16 -20.20 9.88
N ILE A 265 21.98 -19.22 10.77
CA ILE A 265 22.84 -18.02 10.80
C ILE A 265 24.31 -18.39 11.09
N LYS A 266 24.58 -19.29 12.05
CA LYS A 266 25.94 -19.77 12.34
C LYS A 266 26.60 -20.41 11.12
N ARG A 267 25.85 -21.20 10.35
CA ARG A 267 26.34 -21.83 9.10
C ARG A 267 26.64 -20.78 8.04
N ILE A 268 25.73 -19.82 7.83
CA ILE A 268 25.93 -18.71 6.88
C ILE A 268 27.20 -17.92 7.23
N ILE A 269 27.38 -17.55 8.51
CA ILE A 269 28.56 -16.83 8.98
C ILE A 269 29.83 -17.64 8.71
N ARG A 270 29.81 -18.97 8.96
CA ARG A 270 30.96 -19.84 8.71
C ARG A 270 31.30 -19.87 7.21
N GLU A 271 30.31 -20.05 6.34
CA GLU A 271 30.53 -20.02 4.89
C GLU A 271 31.09 -18.68 4.40
N VAL A 272 30.59 -17.55 4.91
CA VAL A 272 31.12 -16.20 4.63
C VAL A 272 32.57 -16.05 5.07
N THR A 273 32.88 -16.55 6.25
CA THR A 273 34.25 -16.49 6.80
C THR A 273 35.22 -17.37 6.00
N GLU A 274 34.81 -18.57 5.59
CA GLU A 274 35.60 -19.48 4.77
C GLU A 274 35.84 -18.92 3.36
N MET A 275 34.87 -18.27 2.74
CA MET A 275 35.04 -17.65 1.41
C MET A 275 35.92 -16.38 1.48
N GLY A 276 35.86 -15.59 2.54
CA GLY A 276 36.73 -14.45 2.81
C GLY A 276 36.58 -13.23 1.91
N ASN A 277 35.87 -13.34 0.78
CA ASN A 277 35.68 -12.28 -0.22
C ASN A 277 34.25 -11.74 -0.24
N ILE A 278 33.43 -11.97 0.78
CA ILE A 278 32.04 -11.58 0.83
C ILE A 278 31.84 -10.37 1.74
N ILE A 279 31.02 -9.42 1.27
CA ILE A 279 30.42 -8.36 2.06
C ILE A 279 28.93 -8.68 2.16
N LEU A 280 28.44 -8.86 3.37
CA LEU A 280 26.99 -9.06 3.59
C LEU A 280 26.27 -7.72 3.57
N PHE A 281 25.21 -7.60 2.83
CA PHE A 281 24.24 -6.51 2.95
C PHE A 281 23.01 -7.01 3.68
N VAL A 282 22.59 -6.26 4.69
CA VAL A 282 21.40 -6.56 5.46
C VAL A 282 20.52 -5.32 5.50
N ASP A 283 19.42 -5.39 4.79
CA ASP A 283 18.40 -4.36 4.90
C ASP A 283 17.59 -4.57 6.19
N GLU A 284 17.10 -3.49 6.79
CA GLU A 284 16.41 -3.51 8.08
C GLU A 284 17.21 -4.26 9.17
N ILE A 285 18.50 -3.96 9.30
CA ILE A 285 19.42 -4.66 10.22
C ILE A 285 18.91 -4.71 11.66
N HIS A 286 18.04 -3.79 12.06
CA HIS A 286 17.40 -3.76 13.37
C HIS A 286 16.56 -5.02 13.66
N THR A 287 16.06 -5.69 12.62
CA THR A 287 15.28 -6.93 12.76
C THR A 287 16.10 -8.10 13.29
N ILE A 288 17.39 -8.13 12.97
CA ILE A 288 18.32 -9.14 13.52
C ILE A 288 18.76 -8.80 14.93
N ILE A 289 18.93 -7.49 15.21
CA ILE A 289 19.59 -6.99 16.42
C ILE A 289 18.58 -6.75 17.53
N GLY A 290 17.34 -6.40 17.21
CA GLY A 290 16.36 -5.89 18.18
C GLY A 290 15.21 -6.80 18.52
N ALA A 291 15.11 -7.97 17.93
CA ALA A 291 13.97 -8.88 18.11
C ALA A 291 13.88 -9.52 19.51
N GLY A 292 14.85 -9.25 20.43
CA GLY A 292 14.95 -9.89 21.75
C GLY A 292 14.08 -9.32 22.87
N GLY A 293 13.22 -8.32 22.60
CA GLY A 293 12.43 -7.64 23.66
C GLY A 293 11.09 -8.28 24.04
N ALA A 294 10.55 -9.18 23.23
CA ALA A 294 9.35 -9.94 23.53
C ALA A 294 9.70 -11.40 23.81
N GLU A 295 9.03 -12.05 24.78
CA GLU A 295 9.21 -13.47 25.05
C GLU A 295 9.00 -14.29 23.77
N GLY A 296 10.12 -14.82 23.19
CA GLY A 296 10.10 -15.60 21.95
C GLY A 296 10.72 -14.93 20.71
N ALA A 297 11.20 -13.71 20.79
CA ALA A 297 11.80 -13.01 19.65
C ALA A 297 13.22 -13.52 19.32
N LEU A 298 13.55 -13.57 18.06
CA LEU A 298 14.79 -14.10 17.49
C LEU A 298 15.93 -13.07 17.66
N ASP A 299 16.93 -13.36 18.52
CA ASP A 299 18.09 -12.49 18.74
C ASP A 299 19.35 -13.10 18.10
N ALA A 300 19.64 -12.72 16.87
CA ALA A 300 20.88 -13.11 16.19
C ALA A 300 22.09 -12.22 16.55
N SER A 301 21.87 -11.16 17.32
CA SER A 301 22.97 -10.24 17.67
C SER A 301 24.09 -10.94 18.42
N ASN A 302 23.77 -11.88 19.32
CA ASN A 302 24.75 -12.65 20.09
C ASN A 302 25.62 -13.59 19.21
N ILE A 303 25.11 -13.95 18.03
CA ILE A 303 25.86 -14.78 17.06
C ILE A 303 26.75 -13.91 16.17
N LEU A 304 26.25 -12.74 15.75
CA LEU A 304 26.99 -11.81 14.89
C LEU A 304 28.08 -11.04 15.63
N LYS A 305 27.85 -10.65 16.88
CA LYS A 305 28.79 -9.85 17.69
C LYS A 305 30.22 -10.42 17.74
N PRO A 306 30.45 -11.71 18.01
CA PRO A 306 31.81 -12.27 18.06
C PRO A 306 32.54 -12.17 16.71
N SER A 307 31.88 -12.48 15.61
CA SER A 307 32.49 -12.48 14.28
C SER A 307 32.74 -11.05 13.77
N LEU A 308 31.83 -10.11 14.03
CA LEU A 308 32.05 -8.67 13.81
C LEU A 308 33.16 -8.13 14.70
N ALA A 309 33.28 -8.61 15.96
CA ALA A 309 34.31 -8.18 16.89
C ALA A 309 35.72 -8.61 16.45
N ARG A 310 35.86 -9.81 15.89
CA ARG A 310 37.13 -10.34 15.37
C ARG A 310 37.45 -9.82 13.96
N GLY A 311 36.47 -9.16 13.26
CA GLY A 311 36.64 -8.71 11.88
C GLY A 311 36.63 -9.84 10.86
N GLU A 312 36.05 -10.99 11.22
CA GLU A 312 35.94 -12.18 10.35
C GLU A 312 34.95 -11.96 9.20
N ILE A 313 33.95 -11.08 9.40
CA ILE A 313 32.93 -10.72 8.42
C ILE A 313 32.87 -9.21 8.24
N GLN A 314 32.54 -8.77 7.04
CA GLN A 314 32.19 -7.38 6.73
C GLN A 314 30.70 -7.32 6.40
N LEU A 315 30.04 -6.29 6.98
CA LEU A 315 28.61 -6.12 6.88
C LEU A 315 28.25 -4.67 6.57
N ILE A 316 27.34 -4.48 5.61
CA ILE A 316 26.67 -3.20 5.33
C ILE A 316 25.25 -3.33 5.90
N GLY A 317 24.88 -2.47 6.83
CA GLY A 317 23.51 -2.42 7.35
C GLY A 317 22.73 -1.25 6.75
N ALA A 318 21.42 -1.39 6.62
CA ALA A 318 20.50 -0.29 6.35
C ALA A 318 19.39 -0.28 7.41
N THR A 319 19.03 0.91 7.90
CA THR A 319 17.97 1.06 8.93
C THR A 319 17.49 2.52 9.00
N THR A 320 16.47 2.79 9.80
CA THR A 320 16.05 4.17 10.10
C THR A 320 16.89 4.81 11.20
N ILE A 321 16.80 6.13 11.35
CA ILE A 321 17.53 6.87 12.38
C ILE A 321 17.08 6.44 13.79
N GLU A 322 15.78 6.25 13.97
CA GLU A 322 15.22 5.84 15.27
C GLU A 322 15.64 4.44 15.68
N GLU A 323 15.58 3.49 14.74
CA GLU A 323 15.98 2.10 14.97
C GLU A 323 17.47 1.96 15.22
N TYR A 324 18.31 2.74 14.51
CA TYR A 324 19.73 2.80 14.75
C TYR A 324 20.03 3.20 16.19
N ARG A 325 19.39 4.28 16.67
CA ARG A 325 19.53 4.76 18.06
C ARG A 325 19.03 3.76 19.09
N LYS A 326 17.90 3.12 18.79
CA LYS A 326 17.25 2.18 19.71
C LYS A 326 18.01 0.87 19.86
N TYR A 327 18.57 0.33 18.79
CA TYR A 327 19.11 -1.04 18.76
C TYR A 327 20.63 -1.12 18.58
N ILE A 328 21.26 -0.20 17.85
CA ILE A 328 22.70 -0.26 17.56
C ILE A 328 23.49 0.65 18.49
N GLU A 329 23.09 1.91 18.64
CA GLU A 329 23.80 2.91 19.44
C GLU A 329 23.77 2.59 20.94
N LYS A 330 22.72 1.93 21.43
CA LYS A 330 22.63 1.48 22.83
C LYS A 330 23.50 0.27 23.15
N ASP A 331 23.94 -0.48 22.16
CA ASP A 331 24.80 -1.65 22.33
C ASP A 331 26.27 -1.28 22.09
N ALA A 332 27.03 -1.14 23.14
CA ALA A 332 28.43 -0.71 23.08
C ALA A 332 29.33 -1.62 22.20
N ALA A 333 28.97 -2.89 22.00
CA ALA A 333 29.73 -3.80 21.16
C ALA A 333 29.46 -3.53 19.66
N LEU A 334 28.24 -3.23 19.29
CA LEU A 334 27.83 -2.90 17.94
C LEU A 334 28.22 -1.48 17.54
N GLU A 335 28.04 -0.50 18.43
CA GLU A 335 28.41 0.89 18.20
C GLU A 335 29.92 1.04 17.84
N ARG A 336 30.78 0.22 18.47
CA ARG A 336 32.21 0.21 18.13
C ARG A 336 32.55 -0.47 16.82
N ARG A 337 31.61 -1.11 16.16
CA ARG A 337 31.82 -1.86 14.91
C ARG A 337 31.16 -1.23 13.72
N PHE A 338 29.99 -0.60 13.91
CA PHE A 338 29.28 0.11 12.85
C PHE A 338 29.70 1.58 12.78
N GLN A 339 29.76 2.09 11.56
CA GLN A 339 29.95 3.50 11.28
C GLN A 339 28.73 4.02 10.52
N PRO A 340 27.95 4.95 11.11
CA PRO A 340 26.77 5.47 10.45
C PRO A 340 27.13 6.35 9.24
N ILE A 341 26.36 6.19 8.17
CA ILE A 341 26.31 7.06 6.99
C ILE A 341 24.88 7.58 6.91
N ARG A 342 24.71 8.88 7.04
CA ARG A 342 23.39 9.49 6.94
C ARG A 342 22.99 9.65 5.49
N VAL A 343 21.84 9.09 5.14
CA VAL A 343 21.22 9.19 3.80
C VAL A 343 20.03 10.13 3.91
N GLU A 344 20.19 11.31 3.34
CA GLU A 344 19.15 12.33 3.35
C GLU A 344 18.21 12.18 2.15
N GLU A 345 17.00 12.74 2.27
CA GLU A 345 16.05 12.83 1.16
C GLU A 345 16.70 13.64 0.02
N PRO A 346 16.66 13.14 -1.24
CA PRO A 346 17.20 13.88 -2.37
C PRO A 346 16.40 15.16 -2.62
N THR A 347 17.07 16.19 -3.08
CA THR A 347 16.42 17.42 -3.56
C THR A 347 15.53 17.12 -4.77
N GLU A 348 14.55 18.00 -5.05
CA GLU A 348 13.67 17.84 -6.22
C GLU A 348 14.46 17.66 -7.53
N LYS A 349 15.55 18.40 -7.73
CA LYS A 349 16.41 18.29 -8.91
C LYS A 349 17.06 16.89 -9.00
N GLN A 350 17.64 16.43 -7.91
CA GLN A 350 18.23 15.10 -7.84
C GLN A 350 17.18 13.99 -8.06
N ALA A 351 15.98 14.15 -7.50
CA ALA A 351 14.89 13.21 -7.70
C ALA A 351 14.45 13.15 -9.18
N VAL A 352 14.37 14.28 -9.89
CA VAL A 352 14.09 14.30 -11.33
C VAL A 352 15.20 13.60 -12.12
N GLU A 353 16.48 13.79 -11.77
CA GLU A 353 17.59 13.08 -12.40
C GLU A 353 17.51 11.57 -12.17
N ILE A 354 17.22 11.14 -10.93
CA ILE A 354 17.02 9.72 -10.58
C ILE A 354 15.90 9.12 -11.42
N LEU A 355 14.71 9.75 -11.44
CA LEU A 355 13.58 9.25 -12.19
C LEU A 355 13.87 9.19 -13.70
N ASN A 356 14.56 10.17 -14.26
CA ASN A 356 14.98 10.14 -15.67
C ASN A 356 15.94 9.00 -15.99
N GLY A 357 16.77 8.60 -15.03
CA GLY A 357 17.68 7.46 -15.19
C GLY A 357 16.99 6.11 -15.17
N ILE A 358 15.92 5.97 -14.39
CA ILE A 358 15.23 4.69 -14.22
C ILE A 358 13.98 4.55 -15.11
N LYS A 359 13.46 5.64 -15.68
CA LYS A 359 12.18 5.67 -16.40
C LYS A 359 12.09 4.64 -17.52
N HIS A 360 13.20 4.38 -18.24
CA HIS A 360 13.21 3.45 -19.37
C HIS A 360 12.80 2.03 -18.96
N LYS A 361 13.12 1.59 -17.74
CA LYS A 361 12.70 0.28 -17.23
C LYS A 361 11.18 0.21 -17.01
N TYR A 362 10.58 1.31 -16.53
CA TYR A 362 9.12 1.43 -16.39
C TYR A 362 8.43 1.54 -17.76
N GLU A 363 9.05 2.27 -18.72
CA GLU A 363 8.58 2.36 -20.09
C GLU A 363 8.55 0.98 -20.77
N GLU A 364 9.59 0.18 -20.61
CA GLU A 364 9.66 -1.21 -21.11
C GLU A 364 8.66 -2.13 -20.43
N HIS A 365 8.57 -2.06 -19.09
CA HIS A 365 7.67 -2.93 -18.32
C HIS A 365 6.19 -2.70 -18.66
N HIS A 366 5.79 -1.43 -18.74
CA HIS A 366 4.40 -1.07 -19.01
C HIS A 366 4.10 -0.87 -20.51
N ASN A 367 5.11 -0.86 -21.37
CA ASN A 367 4.99 -0.52 -22.79
C ASN A 367 4.35 0.85 -23.01
N VAL A 368 4.88 1.88 -22.34
CA VAL A 368 4.45 3.27 -22.37
C VAL A 368 5.64 4.19 -22.65
N ILE A 369 5.37 5.44 -23.02
CA ILE A 369 6.40 6.50 -23.12
C ILE A 369 6.10 7.52 -22.02
N ILE A 370 7.09 7.81 -21.18
CA ILE A 370 6.98 8.79 -20.09
C ILE A 370 7.65 10.09 -20.54
N THR A 371 6.89 11.19 -20.61
CA THR A 371 7.44 12.49 -20.98
C THR A 371 8.30 13.09 -19.87
N LYS A 372 9.18 14.02 -20.21
CA LYS A 372 10.00 14.72 -19.19
C LYS A 372 9.14 15.56 -18.25
N GLU A 373 8.11 16.17 -18.80
CA GLU A 373 7.12 16.96 -18.06
C GLU A 373 6.37 16.08 -17.04
N ALA A 374 6.06 14.83 -17.40
CA ALA A 374 5.45 13.89 -16.46
C ALA A 374 6.39 13.53 -15.30
N VAL A 375 7.69 13.36 -15.55
CA VAL A 375 8.69 13.11 -14.49
C VAL A 375 8.80 14.31 -13.55
N GLU A 376 8.92 15.52 -14.10
CA GLU A 376 8.95 16.75 -13.30
C GLU A 376 7.68 16.94 -12.48
N ALA A 377 6.52 16.70 -13.10
CA ALA A 377 5.23 16.74 -12.42
C ALA A 377 5.13 15.69 -11.29
N ALA A 378 5.61 14.47 -11.51
CA ALA A 378 5.61 13.43 -10.49
C ALA A 378 6.41 13.85 -9.25
N VAL A 379 7.60 14.42 -9.42
CA VAL A 379 8.43 14.90 -8.31
C VAL A 379 7.78 16.10 -7.61
N ASN A 380 7.37 17.12 -8.38
CA ASN A 380 6.81 18.34 -7.82
C ASN A 380 5.49 18.11 -7.08
N LEU A 381 4.58 17.34 -7.70
CA LEU A 381 3.28 17.02 -7.08
C LEU A 381 3.44 16.07 -5.89
N ALA A 382 4.34 15.07 -5.98
CA ALA A 382 4.65 14.22 -4.85
C ALA A 382 5.22 15.00 -3.66
N ASN A 383 6.17 15.92 -3.92
CA ASN A 383 6.78 16.69 -2.86
C ASN A 383 5.79 17.68 -2.20
N ARG A 384 4.89 18.23 -3.00
CA ARG A 384 3.90 19.22 -2.53
C ARG A 384 2.70 18.58 -1.81
N TYR A 385 2.28 17.39 -2.25
CA TYR A 385 0.99 16.83 -1.85
C TYR A 385 1.08 15.53 -1.05
N ILE A 386 2.23 14.84 -1.04
CA ILE A 386 2.44 13.58 -0.31
C ILE A 386 3.54 13.79 0.74
N ASN A 387 3.11 13.99 2.00
CA ASN A 387 3.99 14.34 3.11
C ASN A 387 4.33 13.15 4.03
N ASP A 388 3.69 11.99 3.83
CA ASP A 388 3.87 10.78 4.64
C ASP A 388 4.95 9.84 4.11
N ARG A 389 5.52 10.14 2.93
CA ARG A 389 6.57 9.39 2.25
C ARG A 389 7.67 10.33 1.76
N PHE A 390 8.82 9.76 1.42
CA PHE A 390 10.03 10.50 1.02
C PHE A 390 10.37 10.30 -0.46
N LEU A 391 11.04 11.29 -1.05
CA LEU A 391 11.63 11.16 -2.39
C LEU A 391 12.85 10.22 -2.33
N PRO A 392 13.16 9.47 -3.41
CA PRO A 392 12.45 9.43 -4.69
C PRO A 392 11.27 8.47 -4.72
N ASP A 393 11.10 7.60 -3.72
CA ASP A 393 10.15 6.49 -3.69
C ASP A 393 8.71 6.91 -4.01
N LYS A 394 8.19 7.94 -3.32
CA LYS A 394 6.84 8.47 -3.57
C LYS A 394 6.60 8.93 -5.02
N ALA A 395 7.63 9.44 -5.69
CA ALA A 395 7.50 9.89 -7.09
C ALA A 395 7.62 8.71 -8.07
N ILE A 396 8.40 7.69 -7.72
CA ILE A 396 8.51 6.42 -8.45
C ILE A 396 7.17 5.70 -8.42
N ASP A 397 6.56 5.55 -7.24
CA ASP A 397 5.26 4.91 -7.06
C ASP A 397 4.17 5.58 -7.92
N ILE A 398 4.14 6.92 -7.96
CA ILE A 398 3.20 7.66 -8.80
C ILE A 398 3.40 7.35 -10.29
N LEU A 399 4.65 7.33 -10.75
CA LEU A 399 4.97 7.02 -12.14
C LEU A 399 4.58 5.59 -12.51
N ASP A 400 4.87 4.64 -11.64
CA ASP A 400 4.54 3.23 -11.83
C ASP A 400 3.02 3.01 -11.90
N GLU A 401 2.29 3.57 -10.93
CA GLU A 401 0.82 3.43 -10.88
C GLU A 401 0.12 4.17 -12.03
N ALA A 402 0.59 5.37 -12.40
CA ALA A 402 0.08 6.09 -13.56
C ALA A 402 0.29 5.31 -14.86
N SER A 403 1.48 4.70 -15.02
CA SER A 403 1.82 3.87 -16.16
C SER A 403 0.96 2.60 -16.21
N ALA A 404 0.75 1.93 -15.09
CA ALA A 404 -0.14 0.79 -14.97
C ALA A 404 -1.59 1.14 -15.32
N LYS A 405 -2.10 2.26 -14.79
CA LYS A 405 -3.46 2.75 -15.06
C LYS A 405 -3.66 3.06 -16.53
N ALA A 406 -2.72 3.75 -17.16
CA ALA A 406 -2.78 4.08 -18.58
C ALA A 406 -2.77 2.82 -19.45
N LYS A 407 -1.97 1.82 -19.13
CA LYS A 407 -1.97 0.51 -19.80
C LYS A 407 -3.31 -0.20 -19.63
N LEU A 408 -3.88 -0.25 -18.43
CA LEU A 408 -5.18 -0.86 -18.16
C LEU A 408 -6.31 -0.15 -18.91
N ALA A 409 -6.27 1.17 -19.05
CA ALA A 409 -7.25 1.93 -19.81
C ALA A 409 -7.28 1.56 -21.32
N THR A 410 -6.15 1.06 -21.85
CA THR A 410 -6.08 0.55 -23.24
C THR A 410 -6.60 -0.88 -23.37
N ILE A 411 -6.59 -1.64 -22.30
CA ILE A 411 -7.18 -2.97 -22.22
C ILE A 411 -8.65 -2.80 -21.82
N LYS A 412 -9.48 -2.28 -22.73
CA LYS A 412 -10.93 -2.38 -22.54
C LYS A 412 -11.26 -3.86 -22.47
N VAL A 413 -11.74 -4.29 -21.33
CA VAL A 413 -12.37 -5.61 -21.16
C VAL A 413 -13.61 -5.59 -22.06
N ASP A 414 -13.45 -6.12 -23.28
CA ASP A 414 -14.53 -6.28 -24.23
C ASP A 414 -15.39 -7.44 -23.72
N SER A 415 -16.42 -7.13 -22.93
CA SER A 415 -17.43 -8.09 -22.49
C SER A 415 -18.07 -8.85 -23.66
N GLY A 416 -17.95 -8.33 -24.89
CA GLY A 416 -18.39 -8.98 -26.09
C GLY A 416 -17.58 -10.19 -26.59
N PHE A 417 -16.40 -10.50 -25.97
CA PHE A 417 -15.69 -11.75 -26.32
C PHE A 417 -16.28 -12.95 -25.58
N GLU A 418 -16.53 -12.83 -24.29
CA GLU A 418 -17.13 -13.90 -23.49
C GLU A 418 -18.56 -14.25 -23.99
N GLU A 419 -19.32 -13.28 -24.46
CA GLU A 419 -20.65 -13.51 -24.99
C GLU A 419 -20.59 -14.31 -26.29
N ILE A 420 -19.69 -13.97 -27.23
CA ILE A 420 -19.50 -14.70 -28.47
C ILE A 420 -18.96 -16.10 -28.23
N GLU A 421 -18.01 -16.31 -27.33
CA GLU A 421 -17.50 -17.64 -26.95
C GLU A 421 -18.58 -18.52 -26.32
N LYS A 422 -19.43 -17.98 -25.47
CA LYS A 422 -20.61 -18.66 -24.92
C LYS A 422 -21.61 -19.02 -26.01
N GLU A 423 -21.86 -18.12 -26.96
CA GLU A 423 -22.74 -18.38 -28.08
C GLU A 423 -22.17 -19.45 -29.00
N ILE A 424 -20.88 -19.43 -29.31
CA ILE A 424 -20.20 -20.48 -30.12
C ILE A 424 -20.29 -21.83 -29.41
N THR A 425 -20.09 -21.87 -28.09
CA THR A 425 -20.18 -23.10 -27.28
C THR A 425 -21.60 -23.66 -27.30
N LYS A 426 -22.62 -22.79 -27.20
CA LYS A 426 -24.04 -23.17 -27.29
C LYS A 426 -24.40 -23.71 -28.68
N VAL A 427 -24.07 -22.96 -29.73
CA VAL A 427 -24.32 -23.37 -31.13
C VAL A 427 -23.57 -24.66 -31.45
N SER A 428 -22.38 -24.91 -30.86
CA SER A 428 -21.68 -26.18 -31.07
C SER A 428 -22.41 -27.38 -30.43
N LYS A 429 -22.98 -27.21 -29.23
CA LYS A 429 -23.79 -28.25 -28.58
C LYS A 429 -25.09 -28.52 -29.34
N ASP A 430 -25.75 -27.46 -29.77
CA ASP A 430 -27.00 -27.57 -30.58
C ASP A 430 -26.72 -28.22 -31.94
N PHE A 431 -25.54 -27.98 -32.54
CA PHE A 431 -25.11 -28.65 -33.78
C PHE A 431 -24.84 -30.14 -33.55
N GLU A 432 -24.17 -30.55 -32.45
CA GLU A 432 -23.96 -31.96 -32.09
C GLU A 432 -25.30 -32.66 -31.85
N GLN A 433 -26.25 -32.00 -31.19
CA GLN A 433 -27.58 -32.56 -30.94
C GLN A 433 -28.37 -32.74 -32.25
N ALA A 434 -28.33 -31.75 -33.17
CA ALA A 434 -28.99 -31.85 -34.47
C ALA A 434 -28.41 -32.97 -35.36
N LEU A 435 -27.11 -33.30 -35.19
CA LEU A 435 -26.50 -34.47 -35.86
C LEU A 435 -26.97 -35.80 -35.26
N ILE A 436 -27.20 -35.85 -33.95
CA ILE A 436 -27.74 -37.05 -33.27
C ILE A 436 -29.19 -37.27 -33.67
N ASP A 437 -29.95 -36.18 -33.79
CA ASP A 437 -31.36 -36.21 -34.14
C ASP A 437 -31.57 -36.41 -35.69
N GLU A 438 -30.49 -36.60 -36.48
CA GLU A 438 -30.47 -36.75 -37.96
C GLU A 438 -31.15 -35.57 -38.72
N ASP A 439 -31.30 -34.38 -38.11
CA ASP A 439 -31.85 -33.19 -38.76
C ASP A 439 -30.76 -32.42 -39.53
N MET A 440 -30.55 -32.81 -40.78
CA MET A 440 -29.51 -32.27 -41.65
C MET A 440 -29.75 -30.81 -42.07
N ASP A 441 -31.01 -30.36 -42.11
CA ASP A 441 -31.33 -28.98 -42.41
C ASP A 441 -30.98 -28.02 -41.24
N LEU A 442 -31.26 -28.45 -40.03
CA LEU A 442 -30.89 -27.71 -38.82
C LEU A 442 -29.38 -27.71 -38.62
N ALA A 443 -28.71 -28.85 -38.77
CA ALA A 443 -27.25 -28.97 -38.68
C ALA A 443 -26.53 -28.05 -39.69
N SER A 444 -27.03 -27.94 -40.95
CA SER A 444 -26.47 -27.04 -41.97
C SER A 444 -26.57 -25.57 -41.55
N LYS A 445 -27.71 -25.12 -41.00
CA LYS A 445 -27.92 -23.76 -40.50
C LYS A 445 -27.01 -23.42 -39.29
N LEU A 446 -26.91 -24.34 -38.34
CA LEU A 446 -26.06 -24.17 -37.15
C LEU A 446 -24.57 -24.13 -37.50
N LYS A 447 -24.15 -24.92 -38.52
CA LYS A 447 -22.78 -24.88 -39.05
C LYS A 447 -22.46 -23.53 -39.69
N ALA A 448 -23.38 -22.96 -40.45
CA ALA A 448 -23.23 -21.62 -41.04
C ALA A 448 -23.12 -20.56 -39.94
N ARG A 449 -24.00 -20.60 -38.93
CA ARG A 449 -23.96 -19.67 -37.79
C ARG A 449 -22.67 -19.77 -36.96
N LYS A 450 -22.20 -20.98 -36.72
CA LYS A 450 -20.90 -21.19 -36.04
C LYS A 450 -19.75 -20.58 -36.82
N LYS A 451 -19.76 -20.70 -38.15
CA LYS A 451 -18.74 -20.10 -39.01
C LYS A 451 -18.77 -18.58 -38.95
N GLU A 452 -19.96 -17.96 -39.03
CA GLU A 452 -20.11 -16.50 -38.87
C GLU A 452 -19.56 -15.99 -37.54
N LEU A 453 -19.95 -16.63 -36.43
CA LEU A 453 -19.46 -16.27 -35.09
C LEU A 453 -17.95 -16.44 -34.95
N THR A 454 -17.37 -17.48 -35.56
CA THR A 454 -15.90 -17.68 -35.54
C THR A 454 -15.17 -16.61 -36.37
N GLU A 455 -15.75 -16.19 -37.51
CA GLU A 455 -15.20 -15.09 -38.32
C GLU A 455 -15.32 -13.73 -37.61
N GLU A 456 -16.43 -13.49 -36.88
CA GLU A 456 -16.57 -12.31 -36.02
C GLU A 456 -15.53 -12.29 -34.89
N LEU A 457 -15.33 -13.42 -34.24
CA LEU A 457 -14.29 -13.56 -33.17
C LEU A 457 -12.91 -13.29 -33.73
N ALA A 458 -12.56 -13.89 -34.88
CA ALA A 458 -11.28 -13.66 -35.55
C ALA A 458 -11.09 -12.20 -36.03
N LYS A 459 -12.15 -11.52 -36.47
CA LYS A 459 -12.10 -10.09 -36.79
C LYS A 459 -11.90 -9.22 -35.54
N LYS A 460 -12.56 -9.56 -34.44
CA LYS A 460 -12.35 -8.88 -33.15
C LYS A 460 -10.95 -9.12 -32.60
N GLU A 461 -10.42 -10.34 -32.67
CA GLU A 461 -9.04 -10.68 -32.30
C GLU A 461 -7.99 -9.91 -33.11
N LYS A 462 -8.15 -9.82 -34.43
CA LYS A 462 -7.27 -9.00 -35.28
C LYS A 462 -7.35 -7.51 -34.94
N ARG A 463 -8.49 -6.99 -34.55
CA ARG A 463 -8.64 -5.61 -34.08
C ARG A 463 -7.98 -5.43 -32.70
N LYS A 464 -7.96 -6.45 -31.85
CA LYS A 464 -7.30 -6.45 -30.53
C LYS A 464 -5.78 -6.49 -30.67
N SER A 465 -5.25 -7.31 -31.59
CA SER A 465 -3.80 -7.37 -31.84
C SER A 465 -3.27 -6.03 -32.40
N SER A 466 -3.99 -5.39 -33.32
CA SER A 466 -3.59 -4.09 -33.87
C SER A 466 -3.74 -2.91 -32.86
N ARG A 467 -4.47 -3.10 -31.75
CA ARG A 467 -4.58 -2.13 -30.66
C ARG A 467 -3.51 -2.35 -29.57
N LYS A 468 -2.99 -3.57 -29.43
CA LYS A 468 -1.90 -3.87 -28.49
C LYS A 468 -0.60 -3.11 -28.79
N ASP A 469 -0.42 -2.64 -30.01
CA ASP A 469 0.79 -1.92 -30.46
C ASP A 469 0.70 -0.37 -30.30
N LYS A 470 -0.38 0.16 -29.75
CA LYS A 470 -0.43 1.59 -29.43
C LYS A 470 0.31 1.85 -28.12
N VAL A 471 1.54 2.34 -28.25
CA VAL A 471 2.31 2.87 -27.13
C VAL A 471 1.57 4.10 -26.57
N VAL A 472 1.24 4.06 -25.29
CA VAL A 472 0.56 5.17 -24.59
C VAL A 472 1.61 6.13 -24.06
N THR A 473 1.38 7.43 -24.25
CA THR A 473 2.26 8.45 -23.69
C THR A 473 1.69 8.98 -22.39
N ILE A 474 2.49 8.91 -21.34
CA ILE A 474 2.15 9.45 -19.99
C ILE A 474 2.51 10.92 -19.97
N THR A 475 1.54 11.74 -19.62
CA THR A 475 1.64 13.19 -19.57
C THR A 475 1.53 13.73 -18.15
N GLU A 476 1.78 15.01 -17.95
CA GLU A 476 1.56 15.70 -16.67
C GLU A 476 0.13 15.54 -16.15
N THR A 477 -0.86 15.51 -17.04
CA THR A 477 -2.27 15.35 -16.65
C THR A 477 -2.55 13.97 -16.05
N ASP A 478 -1.92 12.92 -16.56
CA ASP A 478 -2.08 11.56 -16.03
C ASP A 478 -1.48 11.46 -14.62
N ILE A 479 -0.34 12.10 -14.40
CA ILE A 479 0.30 12.21 -13.08
C ILE A 479 -0.58 13.00 -12.11
N ALA A 480 -1.12 14.13 -12.55
CA ALA A 480 -2.01 14.95 -11.72
C ALA A 480 -3.30 14.18 -11.35
N GLU A 481 -3.85 13.38 -12.27
CA GLU A 481 -4.98 12.50 -11.95
C GLU A 481 -4.62 11.44 -10.90
N MET A 482 -3.45 10.84 -11.00
CA MET A 482 -3.00 9.84 -10.04
C MET A 482 -2.81 10.45 -8.64
N VAL A 483 -2.11 11.56 -8.53
CA VAL A 483 -1.95 12.29 -7.26
C VAL A 483 -3.30 12.73 -6.70
N SER A 484 -4.25 13.11 -7.57
CA SER A 484 -5.62 13.45 -7.18
C SER A 484 -6.37 12.26 -6.59
N GLU A 485 -6.18 11.05 -7.13
CA GLU A 485 -6.77 9.84 -6.58
C GLU A 485 -6.20 9.48 -5.20
N TRP A 486 -4.91 9.64 -5.00
CA TRP A 486 -4.26 9.38 -3.71
C TRP A 486 -4.65 10.37 -2.63
N THR A 487 -4.58 11.65 -2.98
CA THR A 487 -4.78 12.75 -2.02
C THR A 487 -6.24 13.16 -1.87
N LYS A 488 -7.12 12.68 -2.76
CA LYS A 488 -8.52 13.13 -2.89
C LYS A 488 -8.67 14.60 -3.27
N ILE A 489 -7.60 15.22 -3.76
CA ILE A 489 -7.58 16.62 -4.21
C ILE A 489 -7.79 16.64 -5.73
N PRO A 490 -8.77 17.33 -6.25
CA PRO A 490 -9.01 17.40 -7.70
C PRO A 490 -7.92 18.23 -8.41
N LEU A 491 -6.76 17.63 -8.69
CA LEU A 491 -5.61 18.29 -9.33
C LEU A 491 -5.74 18.40 -10.85
N SER A 492 -6.45 17.52 -11.50
CA SER A 492 -6.57 17.42 -12.97
C SER A 492 -7.40 18.49 -13.66
N LYS A 493 -7.97 19.47 -12.91
CA LYS A 493 -8.84 20.55 -13.44
C LYS A 493 -8.39 21.95 -13.03
N LEU A 494 -7.11 22.12 -12.75
CA LEU A 494 -6.61 23.16 -11.85
C LEU A 494 -6.38 24.54 -12.49
N GLU A 495 -6.10 24.68 -13.77
CA GLU A 495 -5.69 26.01 -14.25
C GLU A 495 -6.82 26.94 -14.67
N GLU A 496 -7.81 26.48 -15.39
CA GLU A 496 -8.92 27.38 -15.83
C GLU A 496 -10.14 27.37 -14.94
N LYS A 497 -10.51 26.19 -14.40
CA LYS A 497 -11.71 26.04 -13.57
C LYS A 497 -11.50 26.44 -12.11
N GLU A 498 -10.29 26.37 -11.59
CA GLU A 498 -10.01 26.76 -10.19
C GLU A 498 -10.06 28.29 -10.04
N SER A 499 -9.55 29.03 -11.00
CA SER A 499 -9.67 30.49 -11.01
C SER A 499 -11.12 30.95 -11.01
N ALA A 500 -11.95 30.37 -11.89
CA ALA A 500 -13.39 30.64 -11.93
C ALA A 500 -14.12 30.17 -10.67
N ARG A 501 -13.67 29.08 -10.05
CA ARG A 501 -14.23 28.55 -8.80
C ARG A 501 -13.89 29.45 -7.60
N LEU A 502 -12.64 29.90 -7.51
CA LEU A 502 -12.20 30.88 -6.52
C LEU A 502 -12.90 32.24 -6.69
N GLU A 503 -13.18 32.66 -7.92
CA GLU A 503 -13.99 33.86 -8.17
C GLU A 503 -15.42 33.72 -7.65
N ASN A 504 -16.03 32.55 -7.89
CA ASN A 504 -17.41 32.28 -7.49
C ASN A 504 -17.56 31.75 -6.06
N MET A 505 -16.45 31.52 -5.32
CA MET A 505 -16.47 30.96 -3.96
C MET A 505 -17.40 31.71 -3.03
N GLY A 506 -17.40 33.03 -3.05
CA GLY A 506 -18.30 33.84 -2.24
C GLY A 506 -19.77 33.51 -2.48
N LYS A 507 -20.17 33.32 -3.76
CA LYS A 507 -21.55 32.94 -4.10
C LYS A 507 -21.89 31.53 -3.62
N VAL A 508 -20.93 30.63 -3.64
CA VAL A 508 -21.10 29.24 -3.15
C VAL A 508 -21.29 29.25 -1.64
N LEU A 509 -20.49 30.00 -0.91
CA LEU A 509 -20.59 30.11 0.54
C LEU A 509 -21.93 30.76 0.96
N HIS A 510 -22.37 31.81 0.24
CA HIS A 510 -23.68 32.46 0.51
C HIS A 510 -24.90 31.58 0.22
N LYS A 511 -24.77 30.48 -0.54
CA LYS A 511 -25.86 29.51 -0.69
C LYS A 511 -26.19 28.78 0.61
N ARG A 512 -25.18 28.61 1.49
CA ARG A 512 -25.34 27.92 2.79
C ARG A 512 -25.34 28.88 3.97
N VAL A 513 -24.54 29.94 3.91
CA VAL A 513 -24.38 30.92 4.98
C VAL A 513 -25.14 32.21 4.60
N ILE A 514 -26.19 32.47 5.30
CA ILE A 514 -27.06 33.66 5.08
C ILE A 514 -26.59 34.80 5.99
N GLY A 515 -26.52 35.99 5.42
CA GLY A 515 -25.87 37.10 6.09
C GLY A 515 -24.34 36.91 6.18
N GLN A 516 -23.72 37.60 7.13
CA GLN A 516 -22.28 37.49 7.44
C GLN A 516 -21.37 37.81 6.27
N ASP A 517 -21.73 38.83 5.45
CA ASP A 517 -21.02 39.17 4.22
C ASP A 517 -19.52 39.50 4.46
N GLU A 518 -19.23 40.22 5.56
CA GLU A 518 -17.85 40.52 5.94
C GLU A 518 -17.04 39.28 6.22
N ALA A 519 -17.63 38.33 6.94
CA ALA A 519 -16.98 37.05 7.26
C ALA A 519 -16.66 36.23 6.00
N VAL A 520 -17.65 36.10 5.12
CA VAL A 520 -17.48 35.39 3.85
C VAL A 520 -16.39 36.03 2.99
N GLN A 521 -16.43 37.35 2.84
CA GLN A 521 -15.45 38.09 2.05
C GLN A 521 -14.03 38.00 2.63
N ALA A 522 -13.87 38.06 3.96
CA ALA A 522 -12.60 37.93 4.64
C ALA A 522 -11.96 36.54 4.39
N VAL A 523 -12.76 35.49 4.57
CA VAL A 523 -12.32 34.14 4.31
C VAL A 523 -11.94 33.94 2.84
N VAL A 524 -12.77 34.40 1.90
CA VAL A 524 -12.50 34.31 0.45
C VAL A 524 -11.20 35.04 0.07
N ARG A 525 -10.97 36.25 0.60
CA ARG A 525 -9.72 36.98 0.34
C ARG A 525 -8.49 36.25 0.84
N ALA A 526 -8.54 35.71 2.05
CA ALA A 526 -7.40 34.99 2.61
C ALA A 526 -7.11 33.67 1.87
N VAL A 527 -8.14 32.94 1.48
CA VAL A 527 -8.00 31.73 0.67
C VAL A 527 -7.42 32.04 -0.70
N LYS A 528 -7.91 33.09 -1.38
CA LYS A 528 -7.34 33.55 -2.67
C LYS A 528 -5.85 33.90 -2.53
N ARG A 529 -5.48 34.66 -1.50
CA ARG A 529 -4.09 35.04 -1.21
C ARG A 529 -3.20 33.82 -0.98
N GLY A 530 -3.69 32.83 -0.23
CA GLY A 530 -2.97 31.58 0.02
C GLY A 530 -2.74 30.73 -1.24
N ARG A 531 -3.75 30.68 -2.13
CA ARG A 531 -3.67 29.88 -3.36
C ARG A 531 -2.81 30.50 -4.46
N VAL A 532 -2.75 31.83 -4.55
CA VAL A 532 -1.90 32.52 -5.51
C VAL A 532 -0.40 32.46 -5.14
N GLY A 533 -0.05 31.90 -3.98
CA GLY A 533 1.35 31.75 -3.57
C GLY A 533 1.98 33.02 -2.96
N LEU A 534 1.16 34.02 -2.64
CA LEU A 534 1.62 35.28 -2.02
C LEU A 534 1.78 35.16 -0.48
N LYS A 535 1.65 33.94 0.05
CA LYS A 535 1.74 33.65 1.48
C LYS A 535 3.09 33.04 1.82
N ASP A 536 3.49 33.19 3.09
CA ASP A 536 4.64 32.49 3.67
C ASP A 536 4.46 30.98 3.52
N PRO A 537 5.38 30.25 2.84
CA PRO A 537 5.26 28.83 2.60
C PRO A 537 5.32 27.97 3.90
N HIS A 538 5.75 28.58 5.02
CA HIS A 538 5.85 27.89 6.30
C HIS A 538 4.55 27.91 7.12
N ARG A 539 3.55 28.73 6.74
CA ARG A 539 2.32 28.91 7.52
C ARG A 539 1.10 28.19 6.92
N PRO A 540 0.05 27.89 7.71
CA PRO A 540 -1.21 27.34 7.21
C PRO A 540 -1.86 28.24 6.13
N ILE A 541 -2.69 27.70 5.22
CA ILE A 541 -3.37 28.46 4.15
C ILE A 541 -4.10 29.69 4.69
N GLY A 542 -4.76 29.58 5.84
CA GLY A 542 -5.45 30.66 6.53
C GLY A 542 -5.67 30.33 7.98
N SER A 543 -5.61 31.33 8.84
CA SER A 543 -5.93 31.24 10.26
C SER A 543 -6.94 32.30 10.64
N PHE A 544 -8.07 31.88 11.19
CA PHE A 544 -9.20 32.75 11.47
C PHE A 544 -9.69 32.60 12.92
N LEU A 545 -10.03 33.73 13.54
CA LEU A 545 -10.75 33.73 14.81
C LEU A 545 -12.16 34.25 14.58
N PHE A 546 -13.17 33.40 14.73
CA PHE A 546 -14.59 33.74 14.59
C PHE A 546 -15.20 34.08 15.95
N LEU A 547 -15.58 35.33 16.12
CA LEU A 547 -16.15 35.84 17.34
C LEU A 547 -17.66 36.08 17.19
N GLY A 548 -18.42 35.84 18.21
CA GLY A 548 -19.86 36.22 18.23
C GLY A 548 -20.74 35.22 18.96
N PRO A 549 -22.05 35.51 19.06
CA PRO A 549 -22.98 34.67 19.79
C PRO A 549 -23.15 33.29 19.21
N THR A 550 -23.78 32.40 19.96
CA THR A 550 -24.08 31.06 19.48
C THR A 550 -25.16 31.09 18.39
N GLY A 551 -25.06 30.19 17.40
CA GLY A 551 -26.08 30.02 16.37
C GLY A 551 -26.10 31.08 15.26
N VAL A 552 -25.05 31.90 15.10
CA VAL A 552 -24.93 32.91 14.02
C VAL A 552 -24.30 32.38 12.73
N GLY A 553 -23.86 31.12 12.71
CA GLY A 553 -23.34 30.50 11.50
C GLY A 553 -21.83 30.24 11.48
N LYS A 554 -21.08 30.41 12.59
CA LYS A 554 -19.63 30.18 12.67
C LYS A 554 -19.22 28.77 12.18
N THR A 555 -19.83 27.75 12.78
CA THR A 555 -19.55 26.34 12.40
C THR A 555 -20.08 26.03 10.99
N GLU A 556 -21.18 26.63 10.55
CA GLU A 556 -21.74 26.39 9.22
C GLU A 556 -20.86 27.00 8.12
N LEU A 557 -20.23 28.16 8.35
CA LEU A 557 -19.25 28.73 7.44
C LEU A 557 -18.02 27.83 7.32
N SER A 558 -17.58 27.23 8.42
CA SER A 558 -16.45 26.27 8.40
C SER A 558 -16.77 25.03 7.57
N LYS A 559 -17.98 24.48 7.67
CA LYS A 559 -18.47 23.35 6.86
C LYS A 559 -18.60 23.71 5.38
N ALA A 560 -19.23 24.86 5.11
CA ALA A 560 -19.36 25.36 3.74
C ALA A 560 -17.99 25.60 3.08
N LEU A 561 -17.01 26.07 3.85
CA LEU A 561 -15.65 26.28 3.37
C LEU A 561 -14.95 24.96 3.05
N ALA A 562 -15.09 23.93 3.89
CA ALA A 562 -14.54 22.60 3.64
C ALA A 562 -15.12 22.00 2.34
N GLU A 563 -16.44 22.08 2.16
CA GLU A 563 -17.10 21.62 0.95
C GLU A 563 -16.68 22.42 -0.29
N ALA A 564 -16.57 23.75 -0.18
CA ALA A 564 -16.19 24.61 -1.29
C ALA A 564 -14.75 24.39 -1.77
N LEU A 565 -13.82 24.10 -0.86
CA LEU A 565 -12.39 23.92 -1.14
C LEU A 565 -12.01 22.49 -1.49
N PHE A 566 -12.54 21.53 -0.73
CA PHE A 566 -12.11 20.13 -0.79
C PHE A 566 -13.19 19.18 -1.35
N ASN A 567 -14.36 19.70 -1.79
CA ASN A 567 -15.51 18.95 -2.32
C ASN A 567 -16.13 17.93 -1.36
N ASP A 568 -15.72 17.91 -0.10
CA ASP A 568 -16.27 17.03 0.92
C ASP A 568 -16.37 17.74 2.26
N GLU A 569 -17.56 17.73 2.84
CA GLU A 569 -17.80 18.26 4.20
C GLU A 569 -17.00 17.48 5.27
N LYS A 570 -16.65 16.21 4.98
CA LYS A 570 -15.83 15.35 5.85
C LYS A 570 -14.39 15.82 5.97
N SER A 571 -13.92 16.69 5.07
CA SER A 571 -12.61 17.35 5.19
C SER A 571 -12.58 18.39 6.33
N LEU A 572 -13.65 18.53 7.12
CA LEU A 572 -13.69 19.32 8.35
C LEU A 572 -13.28 18.46 9.55
N ILE A 573 -12.15 18.77 10.15
CA ILE A 573 -11.70 18.20 11.43
C ILE A 573 -12.18 19.11 12.55
N ARG A 574 -13.22 18.72 13.28
CA ARG A 574 -13.72 19.47 14.42
C ARG A 574 -13.06 18.99 15.71
N VAL A 575 -12.56 19.92 16.50
CA VAL A 575 -11.97 19.72 17.83
C VAL A 575 -12.71 20.62 18.81
N ASP A 576 -13.43 20.04 19.76
CA ASP A 576 -14.16 20.78 20.80
C ASP A 576 -13.20 21.05 21.96
N MET A 577 -12.92 22.32 22.22
CA MET A 577 -11.96 22.70 23.25
C MET A 577 -12.48 22.49 24.68
N SER A 578 -13.78 22.22 24.85
CA SER A 578 -14.33 21.78 26.14
C SER A 578 -13.74 20.43 26.62
N GLU A 579 -13.25 19.60 25.71
CA GLU A 579 -12.60 18.34 26.04
C GLU A 579 -11.10 18.52 26.44
N TYR A 580 -10.57 19.74 26.25
CA TYR A 580 -9.15 20.07 26.44
C TYR A 580 -8.93 21.14 27.51
N MET A 581 -9.75 21.17 28.54
CA MET A 581 -9.69 22.12 29.66
C MET A 581 -8.59 21.76 30.66
N GLU A 582 -8.22 20.48 30.76
CA GLU A 582 -7.25 19.98 31.72
C GLU A 582 -5.85 19.83 31.11
N LYS A 583 -4.80 19.98 31.93
CA LYS A 583 -3.41 19.85 31.49
C LYS A 583 -3.12 18.49 30.81
N HIS A 584 -3.68 17.41 31.30
CA HIS A 584 -3.51 16.08 30.72
C HIS A 584 -4.18 15.91 29.35
N SER A 585 -5.12 16.75 29.01
CA SER A 585 -5.81 16.71 27.72
C SER A 585 -4.92 17.20 26.56
N VAL A 586 -3.86 17.94 26.83
CA VAL A 586 -2.88 18.39 25.83
C VAL A 586 -2.18 17.20 25.17
N SER A 587 -1.87 16.15 25.93
CA SER A 587 -1.30 14.93 25.41
C SER A 587 -2.23 14.19 24.43
N LYS A 588 -3.55 14.44 24.46
CA LYS A 588 -4.47 13.89 23.45
C LYS A 588 -4.31 14.56 22.09
N ILE A 589 -3.78 15.79 22.03
CA ILE A 589 -3.56 16.53 20.78
C ILE A 589 -2.32 15.99 20.05
N ILE A 590 -1.19 15.88 20.77
CA ILE A 590 0.13 15.54 20.20
C ILE A 590 0.62 14.12 20.54
N GLY A 591 -0.09 13.42 21.44
CA GLY A 591 0.29 12.09 21.94
C GLY A 591 0.92 12.15 23.35
N ALA A 592 0.88 11.02 24.05
CA ALA A 592 1.47 10.89 25.39
C ALA A 592 3.00 10.81 25.32
N PRO A 593 3.73 11.40 26.27
CA PRO A 593 5.19 11.29 26.33
C PRO A 593 5.65 9.82 26.50
N PRO A 594 6.89 9.49 26.12
CA PRO A 594 7.44 8.16 26.33
C PRO A 594 7.31 7.68 27.78
N GLY A 595 6.80 6.46 27.97
CA GLY A 595 6.61 5.85 29.29
C GLY A 595 5.21 6.04 29.91
N TYR A 596 4.31 6.77 29.25
CA TYR A 596 2.90 6.91 29.67
C TYR A 596 1.99 6.02 28.84
N VAL A 597 0.87 5.58 29.44
CA VAL A 597 -0.17 4.79 28.75
C VAL A 597 -0.74 5.60 27.58
N GLY A 598 -0.81 4.99 26.38
CA GLY A 598 -1.29 5.64 25.15
C GLY A 598 -0.18 6.30 24.31
N HIS A 599 1.10 6.11 24.60
CA HIS A 599 2.21 6.62 23.78
C HIS A 599 2.20 6.03 22.34
N GLU A 600 1.81 4.77 22.19
CA GLU A 600 1.74 4.09 20.89
C GLU A 600 0.55 4.54 20.03
N GLU A 601 -0.51 5.06 20.64
CA GLU A 601 -1.72 5.48 19.93
C GLU A 601 -1.58 6.82 19.17
N GLY A 602 -0.51 7.58 19.44
CA GLY A 602 -0.30 8.90 18.84
C GLY A 602 -1.32 9.96 19.32
N GLY A 603 -1.18 11.20 18.85
CA GLY A 603 -2.11 12.28 19.16
C GLY A 603 -3.34 12.26 18.23
N GLN A 604 -4.53 12.49 18.80
CA GLN A 604 -5.77 12.46 18.00
C GLN A 604 -5.81 13.51 16.88
N LEU A 605 -5.29 14.71 17.14
CA LEU A 605 -5.25 15.77 16.13
C LEU A 605 -4.13 15.50 15.13
N SER A 606 -2.92 15.18 15.63
CA SER A 606 -1.76 14.90 14.77
C SER A 606 -2.04 13.75 13.78
N GLU A 607 -2.65 12.65 14.23
CA GLU A 607 -3.05 11.54 13.36
C GLU A 607 -4.14 11.91 12.34
N LYS A 608 -5.16 12.67 12.75
CA LYS A 608 -6.22 13.12 11.83
C LYS A 608 -5.67 14.02 10.73
N VAL A 609 -4.77 14.95 11.07
CA VAL A 609 -4.15 15.87 10.12
C VAL A 609 -3.16 15.13 9.22
N ARG A 610 -2.37 14.20 9.76
CA ARG A 610 -1.46 13.37 8.98
C ARG A 610 -2.18 12.57 7.91
N ARG A 611 -3.36 12.01 8.26
CA ARG A 611 -4.21 11.26 7.30
C ARG A 611 -4.95 12.16 6.32
N ASN A 612 -5.26 13.40 6.71
CA ASN A 612 -5.98 14.37 5.91
C ASN A 612 -5.27 15.73 5.93
N PRO A 613 -4.11 15.86 5.26
CA PRO A 613 -3.31 17.08 5.29
C PRO A 613 -4.00 18.28 4.62
N TYR A 614 -5.03 18.01 3.80
CA TYR A 614 -5.88 19.01 3.16
C TYR A 614 -7.24 19.06 3.87
N SER A 615 -7.32 19.86 4.89
CA SER A 615 -8.53 19.92 5.72
C SER A 615 -8.77 21.32 6.28
N VAL A 616 -10.00 21.57 6.68
CA VAL A 616 -10.35 22.69 7.56
C VAL A 616 -10.36 22.18 8.99
N ILE A 617 -9.56 22.78 9.85
CA ILE A 617 -9.50 22.43 11.27
C ILE A 617 -10.30 23.48 12.04
N LEU A 618 -11.34 23.04 12.71
CA LEU A 618 -12.20 23.88 13.54
C LEU A 618 -11.94 23.60 15.02
N PHE A 619 -11.33 24.55 15.70
CA PHE A 619 -11.24 24.57 17.15
C PHE A 619 -12.45 25.32 17.70
N ASP A 620 -13.42 24.58 18.23
CA ASP A 620 -14.67 25.15 18.74
C ASP A 620 -14.52 25.53 20.21
N GLU A 621 -15.01 26.73 20.61
CA GLU A 621 -14.95 27.29 21.98
C GLU A 621 -13.52 27.41 22.53
N ILE A 622 -12.61 28.03 21.71
CA ILE A 622 -11.17 28.13 22.01
C ILE A 622 -10.86 28.77 23.37
N GLU A 623 -11.75 29.64 23.90
CA GLU A 623 -11.60 30.24 25.21
C GLU A 623 -11.63 29.26 26.37
N LYS A 624 -12.11 28.03 26.16
CA LYS A 624 -12.14 26.97 27.17
C LYS A 624 -10.86 26.12 27.21
N ALA A 625 -10.02 26.27 26.24
CA ALA A 625 -8.78 25.48 26.13
C ALA A 625 -7.79 25.79 27.25
N HIS A 626 -7.07 24.74 27.71
CA HIS A 626 -5.96 24.94 28.65
C HIS A 626 -4.87 25.83 28.03
N PRO A 627 -4.16 26.67 28.80
CA PRO A 627 -3.08 27.53 28.29
C PRO A 627 -2.01 26.82 27.46
N ASP A 628 -1.68 25.57 27.77
CA ASP A 628 -0.68 24.81 27.00
C ASP A 628 -1.14 24.48 25.58
N VAL A 629 -2.44 24.42 25.30
CA VAL A 629 -2.98 24.26 23.93
C VAL A 629 -2.59 25.45 23.07
N PHE A 630 -2.61 26.67 23.61
CA PHE A 630 -2.18 27.86 22.88
C PHE A 630 -0.71 27.80 22.46
N ASN A 631 0.17 27.19 23.28
CA ASN A 631 1.58 27.03 22.92
C ASN A 631 1.74 26.11 21.68
N ILE A 632 0.94 25.04 21.59
CA ILE A 632 0.91 24.17 20.40
C ILE A 632 0.36 24.94 19.20
N LEU A 633 -0.72 25.68 19.37
CA LEU A 633 -1.29 26.48 18.30
C LEU A 633 -0.34 27.57 17.80
N LEU A 634 0.45 28.19 18.68
CA LEU A 634 1.49 29.13 18.27
C LEU A 634 2.50 28.46 17.33
N GLN A 635 2.96 27.26 17.63
CA GLN A 635 3.87 26.52 16.77
C GLN A 635 3.21 26.20 15.41
N VAL A 636 1.94 25.81 15.40
CA VAL A 636 1.20 25.56 14.17
C VAL A 636 1.06 26.83 13.31
N LEU A 637 0.75 27.96 13.95
CA LEU A 637 0.51 29.23 13.27
C LEU A 637 1.80 29.86 12.70
N ASP A 638 2.97 29.62 13.34
CA ASP A 638 4.26 30.16 12.90
C ASP A 638 5.02 29.23 11.95
N ASP A 639 5.23 27.98 12.41
CA ASP A 639 6.08 27.02 11.73
C ASP A 639 5.29 26.11 10.78
N GLY A 640 3.95 26.12 10.86
CA GLY A 640 3.06 25.30 10.06
C GLY A 640 3.21 23.79 10.30
N HIS A 641 3.86 23.39 11.39
CA HIS A 641 3.98 21.99 11.77
C HIS A 641 4.03 21.81 13.29
N ILE A 642 3.72 20.61 13.75
CA ILE A 642 3.96 20.18 15.13
C ILE A 642 4.80 18.90 15.12
N THR A 643 5.55 18.69 16.20
CA THR A 643 6.22 17.41 16.44
C THR A 643 5.35 16.58 17.38
N ASP A 644 4.93 15.40 16.96
CA ASP A 644 4.16 14.50 17.81
C ASP A 644 5.02 13.83 18.89
N SER A 645 4.39 13.09 19.80
CA SER A 645 5.07 12.36 20.87
C SER A 645 6.05 11.28 20.37
N GLN A 646 5.94 10.86 19.12
CA GLN A 646 6.81 9.90 18.47
C GLN A 646 7.98 10.56 17.71
N GLY A 647 8.12 11.90 17.81
CA GLY A 647 9.16 12.66 17.11
C GLY A 647 8.85 12.97 15.64
N ARG A 648 7.67 12.58 15.13
CA ARG A 648 7.30 12.81 13.73
C ARG A 648 6.78 14.23 13.54
N LYS A 649 7.19 14.88 12.46
CA LYS A 649 6.65 16.18 12.06
C LYS A 649 5.31 16.01 11.34
N VAL A 650 4.27 16.67 11.85
CA VAL A 650 2.94 16.71 11.24
C VAL A 650 2.73 18.08 10.63
N ASP A 651 2.50 18.12 9.33
CA ASP A 651 2.42 19.36 8.53
C ASP A 651 0.99 19.91 8.51
N PHE A 652 0.86 21.20 8.80
CA PHE A 652 -0.39 21.98 8.77
C PHE A 652 -0.41 23.05 7.66
N LYS A 653 0.63 23.13 6.81
CA LYS A 653 0.75 24.17 5.78
C LYS A 653 -0.39 24.19 4.78
N ASN A 654 -0.96 23.02 4.51
CA ASN A 654 -2.07 22.84 3.59
C ASN A 654 -3.44 22.86 4.28
N THR A 655 -3.51 23.22 5.56
CA THR A 655 -4.76 23.33 6.32
C THR A 655 -5.26 24.75 6.44
N ILE A 656 -6.55 24.91 6.70
CA ILE A 656 -7.16 26.17 7.14
C ILE A 656 -7.57 26.01 8.59
N ILE A 657 -7.11 26.91 9.43
CA ILE A 657 -7.38 26.89 10.86
C ILE A 657 -8.47 27.89 11.18
N ILE A 658 -9.55 27.41 11.78
CA ILE A 658 -10.66 28.22 12.24
C ILE A 658 -10.82 27.99 13.75
N MET A 659 -10.79 29.05 14.50
CA MET A 659 -11.05 29.06 15.94
C MET A 659 -12.34 29.78 16.19
N THR A 660 -13.29 29.22 16.94
CA THR A 660 -14.51 29.93 17.32
C THR A 660 -14.46 30.31 18.78
N SER A 661 -15.00 31.47 19.10
CA SER A 661 -15.18 31.93 20.47
C SER A 661 -16.49 32.66 20.64
N ASN A 662 -17.06 32.55 21.84
CA ASN A 662 -18.22 33.29 22.26
C ASN A 662 -17.85 34.55 23.08
N ALA A 663 -16.56 34.87 23.16
CA ALA A 663 -16.08 36.07 23.81
C ALA A 663 -16.73 37.34 23.20
N GLY A 664 -17.17 38.27 24.01
CA GLY A 664 -17.84 39.49 23.56
C GLY A 664 -19.29 39.31 23.09
N ALA A 665 -19.85 38.09 23.19
CA ALA A 665 -21.20 37.82 22.71
C ALA A 665 -22.28 38.74 23.37
N GLN A 666 -22.13 39.06 24.64
CA GLN A 666 -23.06 39.95 25.34
C GLN A 666 -23.04 41.38 24.76
N GLN A 667 -21.87 41.85 24.34
CA GLN A 667 -21.71 43.20 23.76
C GLN A 667 -22.33 43.29 22.35
N ILE A 668 -22.44 42.15 21.66
CA ILE A 668 -23.09 42.04 20.36
C ILE A 668 -24.60 42.00 20.50
N ILE A 669 -25.12 41.35 21.55
CA ILE A 669 -26.56 41.20 21.78
C ILE A 669 -27.16 42.44 22.43
N GLU A 670 -26.47 43.02 23.41
CA GLU A 670 -26.89 44.19 24.16
C GLU A 670 -25.85 45.31 24.06
N PRO A 671 -25.77 46.00 22.91
CA PRO A 671 -24.80 47.11 22.77
C PRO A 671 -25.17 48.21 23.80
N LYS A 672 -24.21 48.54 24.68
CA LYS A 672 -24.35 49.66 25.60
C LYS A 672 -24.35 50.96 24.80
N LEU A 673 -25.52 51.42 24.40
CA LEU A 673 -25.70 52.72 23.78
C LEU A 673 -25.42 53.81 24.83
N LEU A 674 -24.22 54.35 24.78
CA LEU A 674 -23.88 55.59 25.50
C LEU A 674 -24.28 56.78 24.62
N GLY A 675 -25.48 57.30 24.81
CA GLY A 675 -25.90 58.58 24.23
C GLY A 675 -27.03 58.47 23.20
N PHE A 676 -27.80 59.55 23.11
CA PHE A 676 -28.91 59.75 22.17
C PHE A 676 -28.44 59.58 20.71
N ALA A 677 -28.70 58.45 20.10
CA ALA A 677 -28.36 58.19 18.71
C ALA A 677 -29.57 58.46 17.81
N SER A 678 -29.44 59.44 16.94
CA SER A 678 -30.30 59.62 15.77
C SER A 678 -30.00 58.51 14.74
N LYS A 679 -31.02 58.12 13.97
CA LYS A 679 -31.05 57.02 12.98
C LYS A 679 -29.97 57.02 11.85
N ALA A 680 -28.85 57.74 12.00
CA ALA A 680 -27.96 58.02 10.85
C ALA A 680 -26.67 57.17 10.73
N ASP A 681 -26.27 56.34 11.71
CA ASP A 681 -24.91 55.75 11.69
C ASP A 681 -24.82 54.26 12.06
N ALA A 682 -25.56 53.42 11.35
CA ALA A 682 -25.42 51.92 11.51
C ALA A 682 -23.99 51.42 11.31
N LYS A 683 -23.17 52.09 10.51
CA LYS A 683 -21.75 51.75 10.34
C LYS A 683 -20.89 52.12 11.54
N ARG A 684 -21.14 53.23 12.18
CA ARG A 684 -20.46 53.65 13.42
C ARG A 684 -20.80 52.74 14.60
N ASP A 685 -22.05 52.33 14.72
CA ASP A 685 -22.49 51.41 15.77
C ASP A 685 -21.82 50.04 15.62
N HIS A 686 -21.59 49.58 14.38
CA HIS A 686 -20.88 48.32 14.11
C HIS A 686 -19.39 48.43 14.46
N GLU A 687 -18.71 49.51 14.15
CA GLU A 687 -17.30 49.73 14.51
C GLU A 687 -17.11 49.83 16.04
N VAL A 688 -18.00 50.50 16.74
CA VAL A 688 -17.98 50.60 18.23
C VAL A 688 -18.18 49.23 18.86
N MET A 689 -19.13 48.46 18.36
CA MET A 689 -19.35 47.08 18.81
C MET A 689 -18.12 46.21 18.55
N LYS A 690 -17.54 46.28 17.36
CA LYS A 690 -16.35 45.53 16.99
C LYS A 690 -15.16 45.86 17.90
N ASN A 691 -14.94 47.12 18.19
CA ASN A 691 -13.88 47.58 19.09
C ASN A 691 -14.08 47.04 20.52
N ALA A 692 -15.33 47.09 21.03
CA ALA A 692 -15.67 46.59 22.37
C ALA A 692 -15.47 45.06 22.48
N VAL A 693 -15.81 44.28 21.43
CA VAL A 693 -15.55 42.86 21.37
C VAL A 693 -14.04 42.58 21.32
N MET A 694 -13.28 43.37 20.53
CA MET A 694 -11.84 43.22 20.43
C MET A 694 -11.10 43.57 21.74
N GLU A 695 -11.63 44.51 22.56
CA GLU A 695 -11.07 44.76 23.90
C GLU A 695 -11.24 43.54 24.83
N GLU A 696 -12.40 42.90 24.79
CA GLU A 696 -12.64 41.70 25.58
C GLU A 696 -11.74 40.52 25.12
N VAL A 697 -11.60 40.35 23.82
CA VAL A 697 -10.70 39.32 23.24
C VAL A 697 -9.24 39.58 23.65
N LYS A 698 -8.77 40.83 23.68
CA LYS A 698 -7.42 41.18 24.15
C LYS A 698 -7.20 40.91 25.64
N ARG A 699 -8.26 40.83 26.43
CA ARG A 699 -8.19 40.45 27.86
C ARG A 699 -8.09 38.91 28.03
N LEU A 700 -8.74 38.16 27.15
CA LEU A 700 -8.82 36.71 27.23
C LEU A 700 -7.60 36.03 26.59
N PHE A 701 -7.13 36.57 25.48
CA PHE A 701 -6.02 35.96 24.72
C PHE A 701 -4.77 36.81 24.78
N LYS A 702 -3.61 36.13 24.85
CA LYS A 702 -2.32 36.84 24.85
C LYS A 702 -2.11 37.61 23.54
N PRO A 703 -1.50 38.78 23.54
CA PRO A 703 -1.21 39.56 22.34
C PRO A 703 -0.40 38.77 21.31
N GLU A 704 0.53 37.92 21.78
CA GLU A 704 1.34 37.09 20.90
C GLU A 704 0.49 36.14 20.06
N PHE A 705 -0.52 35.50 20.63
CA PHE A 705 -1.44 34.62 19.93
C PHE A 705 -2.30 35.38 18.91
N LEU A 706 -2.86 36.54 19.30
CA LEU A 706 -3.70 37.33 18.40
C LEU A 706 -2.93 37.86 17.17
N ASN A 707 -1.65 38.21 17.35
CA ASN A 707 -0.79 38.71 16.25
C ASN A 707 -0.42 37.63 15.23
N ARG A 708 -0.61 36.35 15.55
CA ARG A 708 -0.33 35.20 14.63
C ARG A 708 -1.54 34.81 13.80
N ILE A 709 -2.72 35.28 14.16
CA ILE A 709 -3.97 35.02 13.45
C ILE A 709 -4.07 35.97 12.25
N ASP A 710 -4.34 35.41 11.05
CA ASP A 710 -4.44 36.20 9.83
C ASP A 710 -5.61 37.21 9.87
N GLU A 711 -6.79 36.75 10.33
CA GLU A 711 -7.95 37.65 10.44
C GLU A 711 -8.84 37.27 11.64
N THR A 712 -9.27 38.29 12.39
CA THR A 712 -10.29 38.17 13.44
C THR A 712 -11.59 38.68 12.89
N ILE A 713 -12.62 37.85 12.88
CA ILE A 713 -13.90 38.10 12.23
C ILE A 713 -15.02 38.12 13.30
N VAL A 714 -15.75 39.22 13.37
CA VAL A 714 -16.88 39.38 14.29
C VAL A 714 -18.18 39.10 13.54
N PHE A 715 -18.88 38.07 13.97
CA PHE A 715 -20.20 37.69 13.46
C PHE A 715 -21.29 38.53 14.13
N HIS A 716 -22.12 39.14 13.34
CA HIS A 716 -23.26 39.93 13.88
C HIS A 716 -24.45 39.02 14.27
N ALA A 717 -25.31 39.51 15.17
CA ALA A 717 -26.55 38.84 15.50
C ALA A 717 -27.50 38.83 14.28
N LEU A 718 -28.18 37.68 14.07
CA LEU A 718 -29.07 37.49 12.93
C LEU A 718 -30.34 38.36 13.07
N ASN A 719 -30.71 39.05 12.02
CA ASN A 719 -31.94 39.82 11.94
C ASN A 719 -33.13 38.93 11.49
N ALA A 720 -34.38 39.50 11.56
CA ALA A 720 -35.59 38.75 11.26
C ALA A 720 -35.65 38.27 9.78
N ASP A 721 -35.11 39.03 8.83
CA ASP A 721 -35.10 38.69 7.41
C ASP A 721 -34.10 37.58 7.12
N GLU A 722 -32.93 37.61 7.75
CA GLU A 722 -31.92 36.54 7.68
C GLU A 722 -32.47 35.25 8.30
N MET A 723 -33.17 35.33 9.41
CA MET A 723 -33.84 34.17 10.02
C MET A 723 -34.90 33.56 9.09
N LYS A 724 -35.68 34.35 8.37
CA LYS A 724 -36.64 33.87 7.35
C LYS A 724 -35.94 33.17 6.21
N ALA A 725 -34.81 33.71 5.76
CA ALA A 725 -34.01 33.09 4.72
C ALA A 725 -33.43 31.77 5.18
N ILE A 726 -32.94 31.67 6.43
CA ILE A 726 -32.43 30.42 7.03
C ILE A 726 -33.55 29.37 7.15
N VAL A 727 -34.75 29.73 7.61
CA VAL A 727 -35.89 28.79 7.64
C VAL A 727 -36.23 28.31 6.23
N SER A 728 -36.20 29.21 5.24
CA SER A 728 -36.47 28.84 3.85
C SER A 728 -35.43 27.86 3.30
N LEU A 729 -34.15 28.05 3.65
CA LEU A 729 -33.08 27.12 3.26
C LEU A 729 -33.26 25.76 3.96
N GLN A 730 -33.48 25.73 5.27
CA GLN A 730 -33.63 24.48 6.00
C GLN A 730 -34.88 23.70 5.59
N THR A 731 -36.00 24.41 5.35
CA THR A 731 -37.22 23.77 4.82
C THR A 731 -37.02 23.22 3.41
N LYS A 732 -36.23 23.90 2.56
CA LYS A 732 -35.88 23.38 1.23
C LYS A 732 -35.07 22.06 1.34
N ILE A 733 -34.06 22.03 2.21
CA ILE A 733 -33.25 20.80 2.45
C ILE A 733 -34.16 19.65 2.94
N LEU A 734 -35.17 19.96 3.79
CA LEU A 734 -36.13 18.94 4.23
C LEU A 734 -37.01 18.47 3.06
N CYS A 735 -37.49 19.38 2.20
CA CYS A 735 -38.28 19.05 1.03
C CYS A 735 -37.49 18.17 0.05
N ASP A 736 -36.25 18.53 -0.25
CA ASP A 736 -35.36 17.79 -1.14
C ASP A 736 -35.07 16.37 -0.57
N ARG A 737 -34.85 16.25 0.75
CA ARG A 737 -34.67 14.96 1.42
C ARG A 737 -35.92 14.08 1.39
N ALA A 738 -37.12 14.69 1.55
CA ALA A 738 -38.39 13.96 1.45
C ALA A 738 -38.64 13.43 0.04
N ASP A 739 -38.28 14.21 -0.98
CA ASP A 739 -38.42 13.80 -2.38
C ASP A 739 -37.44 12.67 -2.75
N GLU A 740 -36.15 12.79 -2.37
CA GLU A 740 -35.13 11.79 -2.66
C GLU A 740 -35.38 10.45 -1.96
N LYS A 741 -35.63 10.48 -0.64
CA LYS A 741 -35.70 9.26 0.18
C LYS A 741 -37.07 8.62 0.24
N LEU A 742 -38.12 9.46 0.30
CA LEU A 742 -39.50 9.02 0.50
C LEU A 742 -40.35 9.14 -0.76
N LYS A 743 -39.82 9.83 -1.80
CA LYS A 743 -40.55 10.19 -3.03
C LYS A 743 -41.84 10.94 -2.72
N ILE A 744 -41.83 11.77 -1.66
CA ILE A 744 -42.96 12.64 -1.26
C ILE A 744 -42.58 14.07 -1.61
N LYS A 745 -43.41 14.71 -2.44
CA LYS A 745 -43.22 16.12 -2.79
C LYS A 745 -43.77 17.01 -1.67
N LEU A 746 -42.90 17.50 -0.80
CA LEU A 746 -43.24 18.35 0.32
C LEU A 746 -43.19 19.84 -0.12
N THR A 747 -44.24 20.60 0.19
CA THR A 747 -44.29 22.05 -0.03
C THR A 747 -44.68 22.78 1.24
N VAL A 748 -43.86 23.71 1.71
CA VAL A 748 -44.12 24.49 2.96
C VAL A 748 -44.50 25.91 2.60
N SER A 749 -45.68 26.34 3.05
CA SER A 749 -46.19 27.70 2.78
C SER A 749 -45.38 28.78 3.51
N SER A 750 -45.38 30.02 2.99
CA SER A 750 -44.71 31.17 3.62
C SER A 750 -45.25 31.49 5.00
N ALA A 751 -46.55 31.29 5.20
CA ALA A 751 -47.18 31.51 6.50
C ALA A 751 -46.63 30.59 7.59
N VAL A 752 -46.32 29.36 7.30
CA VAL A 752 -45.68 28.41 8.23
C VAL A 752 -44.23 28.85 8.53
N LYS A 753 -43.48 29.29 7.52
CA LYS A 753 -42.12 29.82 7.71
C LYS A 753 -42.10 31.03 8.62
N ASP A 754 -43.02 32.00 8.40
CA ASP A 754 -43.15 33.21 9.23
C ASP A 754 -43.57 32.86 10.66
N TYR A 755 -44.46 31.88 10.82
CA TYR A 755 -44.85 31.37 12.15
C TYR A 755 -43.67 30.74 12.91
N ILE A 756 -42.86 29.92 12.24
CA ILE A 756 -41.66 29.33 12.84
C ILE A 756 -40.68 30.41 13.28
N VAL A 757 -40.42 31.41 12.42
CA VAL A 757 -39.55 32.54 12.77
C VAL A 757 -40.10 33.28 13.98
N LYS A 758 -41.36 33.66 13.95
CA LYS A 758 -41.98 34.43 15.03
C LYS A 758 -41.90 33.70 16.38
N LYS A 759 -42.09 32.39 16.40
CA LYS A 759 -42.12 31.59 17.62
C LYS A 759 -40.71 31.20 18.13
N ALA A 760 -39.75 31.09 17.24
CA ALA A 760 -38.37 30.67 17.57
C ALA A 760 -37.36 31.84 17.55
N PHE A 761 -37.78 33.06 17.30
CA PHE A 761 -36.93 34.25 17.30
C PHE A 761 -36.38 34.53 18.69
N ASP A 762 -35.09 34.34 18.88
CA ASP A 762 -34.36 34.72 20.09
C ASP A 762 -32.96 35.18 19.70
N GLN A 763 -32.68 36.46 19.89
CA GLN A 763 -31.37 37.06 19.56
C GLN A 763 -30.23 36.43 20.34
N LYS A 764 -30.47 35.83 21.52
CA LYS A 764 -29.42 35.22 22.35
C LYS A 764 -28.94 33.89 21.80
N TYR A 765 -29.87 33.11 21.22
CA TYR A 765 -29.58 31.73 20.75
C TYR A 765 -29.46 31.60 19.22
N GLY A 766 -29.69 32.69 18.48
CA GLY A 766 -29.56 32.75 17.02
C GLY A 766 -30.45 31.74 16.29
N ALA A 767 -29.91 31.04 15.32
CA ALA A 767 -30.65 30.07 14.50
C ALA A 767 -30.80 28.67 15.14
N ARG A 768 -30.19 28.36 16.30
CA ARG A 768 -30.33 27.03 16.96
C ARG A 768 -31.78 26.67 17.28
N PRO A 769 -32.62 27.56 17.87
CA PRO A 769 -34.01 27.26 18.13
C PRO A 769 -34.81 26.97 16.84
N LEU A 770 -34.49 27.61 15.71
CA LEU A 770 -35.18 27.39 14.45
C LEU A 770 -35.06 25.93 13.96
N LYS A 771 -33.85 25.35 14.03
CA LYS A 771 -33.63 23.95 13.62
C LYS A 771 -34.48 23.00 14.48
N ARG A 772 -34.49 23.19 15.78
CA ARG A 772 -35.33 22.41 16.72
C ARG A 772 -36.80 22.54 16.40
N MET A 773 -37.28 23.77 16.14
CA MET A 773 -38.67 24.03 15.80
C MET A 773 -39.05 23.38 14.47
N ILE A 774 -38.19 23.42 13.44
CA ILE A 774 -38.43 22.74 12.18
C ILE A 774 -38.53 21.24 12.41
N GLN A 775 -37.63 20.67 13.20
CA GLN A 775 -37.64 19.25 13.53
C GLN A 775 -38.96 18.86 14.22
N THR A 776 -39.35 19.50 15.33
CA THR A 776 -40.54 19.14 16.09
C THR A 776 -41.85 19.47 15.36
N SER A 777 -41.89 20.55 14.59
CA SER A 777 -43.14 21.01 13.94
C SER A 777 -43.33 20.47 12.53
N LEU A 778 -42.28 20.10 11.82
CA LEU A 778 -42.37 19.63 10.44
C LEU A 778 -41.91 18.18 10.29
N GLU A 779 -40.69 17.81 10.79
CA GLU A 779 -40.14 16.45 10.59
C GLU A 779 -40.93 15.42 11.41
N ASP A 780 -41.11 15.66 12.72
CA ASP A 780 -41.84 14.74 13.61
C ASP A 780 -43.29 14.62 13.18
N ALA A 781 -43.98 15.75 12.89
CA ALA A 781 -45.35 15.74 12.44
C ALA A 781 -45.55 15.08 11.05
N LEU A 782 -44.60 15.26 10.11
CA LEU A 782 -44.63 14.55 8.84
C LEU A 782 -44.44 13.03 9.04
N ALA A 783 -43.54 12.63 9.95
CA ALA A 783 -43.34 11.23 10.29
C ALA A 783 -44.62 10.60 10.87
N GLU A 784 -45.35 11.29 11.71
CA GLU A 784 -46.65 10.83 12.22
C GLU A 784 -47.68 10.63 11.09
N GLU A 785 -47.80 11.59 10.15
CA GLU A 785 -48.75 11.48 9.03
C GLU A 785 -48.38 10.29 8.11
N ILE A 786 -47.08 9.97 7.94
CA ILE A 786 -46.62 8.81 7.18
C ILE A 786 -46.94 7.50 7.93
N LEU A 787 -46.69 7.45 9.26
CA LEU A 787 -46.94 6.28 10.08
C LEU A 787 -48.43 5.95 10.20
N LEU A 788 -49.28 6.97 10.25
CA LEU A 788 -50.74 6.83 10.24
C LEU A 788 -51.31 6.44 8.87
N GLY A 789 -50.44 6.38 7.85
CA GLY A 789 -50.86 5.99 6.50
C GLY A 789 -51.60 7.07 5.72
N HIS A 790 -51.65 8.30 6.25
CA HIS A 790 -52.27 9.43 5.59
C HIS A 790 -51.47 9.92 4.39
N ALA A 791 -50.13 9.94 4.46
CA ALA A 791 -49.20 10.26 3.38
C ALA A 791 -48.46 9.00 2.93
N LYS A 792 -48.46 8.74 1.61
CA LYS A 792 -47.79 7.57 0.99
C LYS A 792 -46.76 8.02 -0.03
N THR A 793 -45.88 7.09 -0.37
CA THR A 793 -44.87 7.27 -1.44
C THR A 793 -45.55 7.69 -2.77
N GLY A 794 -45.15 8.82 -3.32
CA GLY A 794 -45.72 9.43 -4.52
C GLY A 794 -46.69 10.56 -4.30
N ASP A 795 -47.15 10.78 -3.04
CA ASP A 795 -48.10 11.84 -2.69
C ASP A 795 -47.43 13.22 -2.66
N THR A 796 -48.25 14.24 -2.88
CA THR A 796 -47.85 15.63 -2.72
C THR A 796 -48.45 16.18 -1.40
N VAL A 797 -47.57 16.58 -0.45
CA VAL A 797 -47.95 17.07 0.86
C VAL A 797 -47.70 18.57 0.93
N THR A 798 -48.77 19.35 1.21
CA THR A 798 -48.69 20.80 1.38
C THR A 798 -48.89 21.13 2.86
N VAL A 799 -47.89 21.83 3.46
CA VAL A 799 -47.93 22.27 4.85
C VAL A 799 -48.46 23.69 4.93
N GLY A 800 -49.60 23.85 5.60
CA GLY A 800 -50.31 25.12 5.82
C GLY A 800 -50.42 25.49 7.26
N LEU A 801 -50.82 26.73 7.54
CA LEU A 801 -51.10 27.25 8.89
C LEU A 801 -52.60 27.52 9.05
N LYS A 802 -53.26 26.91 10.06
CA LYS A 802 -54.68 27.15 10.41
C LYS A 802 -54.81 27.34 11.89
N LYS A 803 -55.29 28.54 12.32
CA LYS A 803 -55.47 28.92 13.73
C LYS A 803 -54.22 28.62 14.59
N GLU A 804 -53.04 29.09 14.14
CA GLU A 804 -51.75 28.91 14.78
C GLU A 804 -51.30 27.44 14.95
N LYS A 805 -51.92 26.51 14.25
CA LYS A 805 -51.51 25.11 14.18
C LYS A 805 -51.06 24.78 12.75
N ILE A 806 -49.97 24.02 12.64
CA ILE A 806 -49.46 23.51 11.39
C ILE A 806 -50.33 22.34 10.96
N VAL A 807 -50.83 22.35 9.72
CA VAL A 807 -51.74 21.34 9.18
C VAL A 807 -51.16 20.81 7.88
N PHE A 808 -51.15 19.49 7.73
CA PHE A 808 -50.68 18.80 6.53
C PHE A 808 -51.88 18.49 5.62
N HIS A 809 -51.79 18.92 4.38
CA HIS A 809 -52.79 18.62 3.35
C HIS A 809 -52.17 17.68 2.34
N VAL A 810 -52.55 16.42 2.35
CA VAL A 810 -52.10 15.39 1.41
C VAL A 810 -53.00 15.44 0.17
N LYS A 811 -52.33 15.62 -0.98
CA LYS A 811 -52.98 15.53 -2.30
C LYS A 811 -52.44 14.25 -2.93
N LYS A 812 -53.31 13.29 -3.12
CA LYS A 812 -53.05 12.03 -3.77
C LYS A 812 -52.74 12.21 -5.27
#